data_b5ac2d8e615cd6c3afa7fb8292f07b81
#
_entry.id   b5ac2d8e615cd6c3afa7fb8292f07b81
#
_cell.length_a   1.000
_cell.length_b   1.000
_cell.length_c   1.000
_cell.angle_alpha   90.00
_cell.angle_beta   90.00
_cell.angle_gamma   90.00
#
_symmetry.space_group_name_H-M   'P 1'
#
loop_
_entity.id
_entity.type
_entity.pdbx_description
1 polymer ?
#
loop_
_entity_poly.entity_id
_entity_poly.type
_entity_poly.pdbx_seq_one_letter_code
_entity_poly.pdbx_strand_id
1 'polypeptide(L)'
;MQLRAGVETLTITDAVPGTRLRVQEATGRPVATIVADDAGNAHLAFVPEEHRVLRGMDDLVTALSEGMTLAPGEYLVIDESQDPPAPHGPVRVLGVDDHPDPSLYDQVVGEGFGYVEVRDGVTLSVMVRFPDEGMYGPAPWPTVIEYSGYGPANPDATEPGSLVANLLGFATVGVDIRGTGCSGGVFDVFSPGQAADGYDVLETIARQPWVLHGRPGMVGLSYPGIMQLLVAAARPPHLAAITPLSVIDDVWRQQWPGGIYNMGFTKAWVAMRDAAAAGGGMSWDQARIDGGDEVAAANQRIRSQNFDFERFGRATSDFRPMLEDRRIGQSVHRIDVPVYLTGAWQDEQTGSRFASMIGSFTASPDARATVFNGHHPDGYSPMVISRWYEFLCFHVARRIPQLPEIVRALGPSLFAEHFGYEAELEPDRFTHHGDDFAAALAEYEAEPRVRILFESGAGNDVLGATSHRFEASTESFPPPGVEPRRWWLAADGALVDDAPVEAATATYVDDPDAGALGYATDLLSDLQRFTLPDVPTDWSRFADVHRVALETEPLAEAVVVAGAGHVDLWFQPGTDDTAVQATLTEIRDDGYEQRVQSGWHRPVHAKEDPAHSDDLRVDYTFRADDRAPLVPGDWTRFRLPIYPFAHVFRAGSRLRLTLSTPGRDHPFWCFDNPVVPGAAHVVGCGGEHASVLVLPVWPIELDHPVDHPPAGSLRGQPARTAQPI
;
A
#
# COMPACT_ATOMS: atom_id res chain seq x y z
N MET A 1 25.11 -30.33 -7.16
CA MET A 1 24.75 -28.94 -6.82
C MET A 1 24.49 -28.18 -8.11
N GLN A 2 23.35 -27.51 -8.19
CA GLN A 2 22.97 -26.66 -9.30
C GLN A 2 22.90 -25.21 -8.85
N LEU A 3 23.25 -24.26 -9.73
CA LEU A 3 23.22 -22.83 -9.46
C LEU A 3 22.24 -22.17 -10.42
N ARG A 4 21.34 -21.34 -9.90
CA ARG A 4 20.43 -20.51 -10.67
C ARG A 4 20.58 -19.07 -10.22
N ALA A 5 21.07 -18.21 -11.08
CA ALA A 5 21.12 -16.78 -10.84
C ALA A 5 19.81 -16.13 -11.28
N GLY A 6 19.24 -15.31 -10.43
CA GLY A 6 18.04 -14.51 -10.71
C GLY A 6 18.35 -13.02 -10.67
N VAL A 7 17.31 -12.21 -10.60
CA VAL A 7 17.45 -10.75 -10.43
C VAL A 7 17.83 -10.49 -8.98
N GLU A 8 19.06 -10.00 -8.76
CA GLU A 8 19.67 -9.72 -7.46
C GLU A 8 19.66 -10.91 -6.49
N THR A 9 19.56 -12.14 -7.02
CA THR A 9 19.44 -13.37 -6.25
C THR A 9 20.29 -14.49 -6.81
N LEU A 10 20.63 -15.47 -5.95
CA LEU A 10 21.28 -16.72 -6.33
C LEU A 10 20.63 -17.87 -5.57
N THR A 11 20.08 -18.83 -6.31
CA THR A 11 19.52 -20.07 -5.77
C THR A 11 20.49 -21.23 -5.98
N ILE A 12 20.71 -22.00 -4.96
CA ILE A 12 21.55 -23.21 -4.95
C ILE A 12 20.64 -24.37 -4.59
N THR A 13 20.66 -25.45 -5.39
CA THR A 13 19.91 -26.68 -5.15
C THR A 13 20.80 -27.89 -5.30
N ASP A 14 20.33 -29.06 -4.84
CA ASP A 14 21.09 -30.34 -4.90
C ASP A 14 22.48 -30.24 -4.29
N ALA A 15 22.68 -29.41 -3.29
CA ALA A 15 23.85 -29.47 -2.43
C ALA A 15 23.70 -30.61 -1.42
N VAL A 16 24.81 -31.07 -0.84
CA VAL A 16 24.72 -31.99 0.29
C VAL A 16 24.17 -31.25 1.49
N PRO A 17 23.11 -31.73 2.17
CA PRO A 17 22.56 -31.07 3.36
C PRO A 17 23.64 -30.73 4.39
N GLY A 18 23.57 -29.55 4.98
CA GLY A 18 24.52 -29.04 5.93
C GLY A 18 25.86 -28.58 5.35
N THR A 19 26.03 -28.61 4.02
CA THR A 19 27.25 -28.11 3.35
C THR A 19 27.40 -26.60 3.55
N ARG A 20 28.61 -26.20 3.91
CA ARG A 20 28.98 -24.78 3.95
C ARG A 20 29.33 -24.29 2.55
N LEU A 21 28.64 -23.29 2.11
CA LEU A 21 28.75 -22.70 0.79
C LEU A 21 29.19 -21.23 0.94
N ARG A 22 30.38 -20.90 0.44
CA ARG A 22 30.85 -19.52 0.41
C ARG A 22 30.59 -18.92 -0.97
N VAL A 23 29.80 -17.88 -1.00
CA VAL A 23 29.52 -17.10 -2.20
C VAL A 23 30.54 -15.96 -2.28
N GLN A 24 31.14 -15.78 -3.44
CA GLN A 24 32.09 -14.71 -3.70
C GLN A 24 31.93 -14.16 -5.12
N GLU A 25 32.29 -12.90 -5.31
CA GLU A 25 32.43 -12.34 -6.65
C GLU A 25 33.51 -13.10 -7.46
N ALA A 26 33.40 -13.03 -8.79
CA ALA A 26 34.44 -13.59 -9.68
C ALA A 26 35.82 -13.01 -9.42
N THR A 27 35.92 -11.82 -8.86
CA THR A 27 37.16 -11.17 -8.40
C THR A 27 37.82 -11.87 -7.19
N GLY A 28 37.08 -12.75 -6.53
CA GLY A 28 37.51 -13.45 -5.31
C GLY A 28 37.05 -12.75 -3.99
N ARG A 29 36.36 -11.63 -4.04
CA ARG A 29 35.80 -10.96 -2.85
C ARG A 29 34.68 -11.82 -2.27
N PRO A 30 34.78 -12.29 -1.02
CA PRO A 30 33.72 -13.05 -0.39
C PRO A 30 32.51 -12.12 -0.11
N VAL A 31 31.30 -12.63 -0.33
CA VAL A 31 30.03 -11.93 -0.11
C VAL A 31 29.29 -12.51 1.08
N ALA A 32 29.09 -13.84 1.09
CA ALA A 32 28.40 -14.51 2.17
C ALA A 32 28.90 -15.96 2.34
N THR A 33 28.72 -16.52 3.52
CA THR A 33 28.82 -17.95 3.76
C THR A 33 27.51 -18.43 4.36
N ILE A 34 26.92 -19.44 3.74
CA ILE A 34 25.63 -20.02 4.09
C ILE A 34 25.74 -21.52 4.26
N VAL A 35 24.76 -22.13 4.88
CA VAL A 35 24.66 -23.60 5.03
C VAL A 35 23.46 -24.07 4.23
N ALA A 36 23.65 -25.09 3.39
CA ALA A 36 22.52 -25.72 2.71
C ALA A 36 21.55 -26.33 3.73
N ASP A 37 20.26 -26.19 3.54
CA ASP A 37 19.24 -26.76 4.40
C ASP A 37 19.17 -28.30 4.31
N ASP A 38 18.25 -28.94 5.04
CA ASP A 38 18.07 -30.39 5.06
C ASP A 38 17.62 -30.96 3.70
N ALA A 39 17.12 -30.13 2.79
CA ALA A 39 16.79 -30.50 1.41
C ALA A 39 17.94 -30.23 0.42
N GLY A 40 19.08 -29.69 0.89
CA GLY A 40 20.22 -29.32 0.06
C GLY A 40 20.02 -28.02 -0.70
N ASN A 41 19.17 -27.12 -0.21
CA ASN A 41 18.87 -25.84 -0.81
C ASN A 41 19.50 -24.67 -0.05
N ALA A 42 19.81 -23.60 -0.77
CA ALA A 42 20.14 -22.31 -0.20
C ALA A 42 19.73 -21.21 -1.19
N HIS A 43 19.31 -20.05 -0.68
CA HIS A 43 18.91 -18.91 -1.50
C HIS A 43 19.46 -17.61 -0.91
N LEU A 44 20.23 -16.89 -1.70
CA LEU A 44 20.70 -15.55 -1.37
C LEU A 44 19.74 -14.54 -2.02
N ALA A 45 18.97 -13.96 -1.31
CA ALA A 45 18.32 -12.70 -1.15
C ALA A 45 17.95 -12.59 0.33
N PHE A 46 17.37 -13.64 0.92
CA PHE A 46 16.99 -13.72 2.31
C PHE A 46 17.31 -15.12 2.86
N VAL A 47 18.55 -15.29 3.34
CA VAL A 47 18.95 -16.54 3.96
C VAL A 47 18.38 -16.64 5.36
N PRO A 48 17.65 -17.70 5.72
CA PRO A 48 17.20 -17.94 7.08
C PRO A 48 18.36 -17.85 8.08
N GLU A 49 18.11 -17.28 9.26
CA GLU A 49 19.17 -16.98 10.23
C GLU A 49 19.94 -18.21 10.66
N GLU A 50 19.28 -19.36 10.80
CA GLU A 50 19.86 -20.66 11.12
C GLU A 50 20.84 -21.19 10.06
N HIS A 51 20.73 -20.70 8.83
CA HIS A 51 21.62 -21.07 7.71
C HIS A 51 22.72 -20.04 7.45
N ARG A 52 22.79 -18.97 8.24
CA ARG A 52 23.82 -17.94 8.13
C ARG A 52 25.05 -18.34 8.94
N VAL A 53 26.21 -18.29 8.31
CA VAL A 53 27.50 -18.54 8.98
C VAL A 53 28.26 -17.22 9.03
N LEU A 54 28.26 -16.60 10.19
CA LEU A 54 29.01 -15.37 10.46
C LEU A 54 30.42 -15.73 10.91
N ARG A 55 31.45 -15.29 10.18
CA ARG A 55 32.88 -15.59 10.48
C ARG A 55 33.58 -14.48 11.23
N GLY A 56 32.98 -13.30 11.37
CA GLY A 56 33.59 -12.18 12.05
C GLY A 56 32.65 -10.95 12.09
N MET A 57 33.17 -9.87 12.66
CA MET A 57 32.41 -8.61 12.76
C MET A 57 32.12 -8.00 11.39
N ASP A 58 33.00 -8.17 10.41
CA ASP A 58 32.79 -7.64 9.05
C ASP A 58 31.64 -8.35 8.35
N ASP A 59 31.55 -9.67 8.46
CA ASP A 59 30.42 -10.46 7.94
C ASP A 59 29.11 -10.08 8.65
N LEU A 60 29.18 -9.86 9.98
CA LEU A 60 28.03 -9.41 10.76
C LEU A 60 27.58 -8.03 10.34
N VAL A 61 28.50 -7.08 10.17
CA VAL A 61 28.19 -5.71 9.73
C VAL A 61 27.57 -5.73 8.33
N THR A 62 28.14 -6.49 7.39
CA THR A 62 27.58 -6.63 6.03
C THR A 62 26.18 -7.25 6.06
N ALA A 63 26.00 -8.35 6.80
CA ALA A 63 24.70 -9.02 6.91
C ALA A 63 23.62 -8.14 7.60
N LEU A 64 24.01 -7.25 8.50
CA LEU A 64 23.10 -6.37 9.23
C LEU A 64 22.85 -5.04 8.51
N SER A 65 23.84 -4.53 7.73
CA SER A 65 23.76 -3.19 7.13
C SER A 65 23.26 -3.19 5.68
N GLU A 66 23.67 -4.17 4.88
CA GLU A 66 23.39 -4.18 3.43
C GLU A 66 22.30 -5.20 3.03
N GLY A 67 21.88 -6.06 3.94
CA GLY A 67 21.03 -7.20 3.62
C GLY A 67 21.78 -8.26 2.80
N MET A 68 21.04 -9.26 2.30
CA MET A 68 21.64 -10.38 1.59
C MET A 68 21.32 -10.36 0.09
N THR A 69 20.95 -9.20 -0.48
CA THR A 69 20.80 -9.04 -1.93
C THR A 69 22.17 -9.07 -2.61
N LEU A 70 22.21 -9.65 -3.78
CA LEU A 70 23.42 -9.69 -4.60
C LEU A 70 23.36 -8.58 -5.65
N ALA A 71 24.37 -7.74 -5.71
CA ALA A 71 24.51 -6.79 -6.82
C ALA A 71 24.61 -7.55 -8.16
N PRO A 72 24.12 -6.99 -9.28
CA PRO A 72 24.32 -7.58 -10.59
C PRO A 72 25.80 -7.83 -10.89
N GLY A 73 26.15 -9.03 -11.35
CA GLY A 73 27.55 -9.38 -11.59
C GLY A 73 27.80 -10.90 -11.66
N GLU A 74 29.06 -11.28 -11.75
CA GLU A 74 29.47 -12.69 -11.81
C GLU A 74 29.92 -13.21 -10.44
N TYR A 75 29.40 -14.38 -10.07
CA TYR A 75 29.63 -15.01 -8.78
C TYR A 75 30.09 -16.45 -8.91
N LEU A 76 30.87 -16.87 -7.92
CA LEU A 76 31.29 -18.26 -7.69
C LEU A 76 30.74 -18.75 -6.35
N VAL A 77 30.34 -20.00 -6.32
CA VAL A 77 29.99 -20.71 -5.08
C VAL A 77 31.08 -21.70 -4.76
N ILE A 78 31.69 -21.59 -3.61
CA ILE A 78 32.76 -22.48 -3.14
C ILE A 78 32.16 -23.46 -2.16
N ASP A 79 32.17 -24.74 -2.50
CA ASP A 79 31.83 -25.84 -1.60
C ASP A 79 33.00 -26.09 -0.64
N GLU A 80 32.83 -25.66 0.62
CA GLU A 80 33.86 -25.78 1.65
C GLU A 80 33.88 -27.14 2.34
N SER A 81 32.97 -28.06 2.00
CA SER A 81 32.98 -29.42 2.53
C SER A 81 34.01 -30.32 1.83
N GLN A 82 34.52 -29.89 0.69
CA GLN A 82 35.53 -30.61 -0.09
C GLN A 82 36.95 -30.17 0.27
N ASP A 83 37.92 -31.07 0.08
CA ASP A 83 39.36 -30.80 0.27
C ASP A 83 40.13 -31.19 -1.00
N PRO A 84 40.62 -30.24 -1.81
CA PRO A 84 40.48 -28.81 -1.63
C PRO A 84 39.04 -28.30 -1.90
N PRO A 85 38.64 -27.10 -1.36
CA PRO A 85 37.34 -26.50 -1.63
C PRO A 85 37.07 -26.39 -3.13
N ALA A 86 35.88 -26.80 -3.59
CA ALA A 86 35.52 -26.85 -5.00
C ALA A 86 34.73 -25.63 -5.44
N PRO A 87 35.17 -24.86 -6.45
CA PRO A 87 34.42 -23.78 -7.05
C PRO A 87 33.38 -24.29 -8.03
N HIS A 88 32.15 -23.67 -7.99
CA HIS A 88 31.07 -23.85 -8.94
C HIS A 88 30.71 -22.51 -9.57
N GLY A 89 30.33 -22.45 -10.82
CA GLY A 89 30.10 -21.25 -11.61
C GLY A 89 31.26 -20.95 -12.57
N PRO A 90 31.44 -19.70 -13.05
CA PRO A 90 30.71 -18.50 -12.64
C PRO A 90 29.24 -18.52 -13.08
N VAL A 91 28.40 -17.84 -12.33
CA VAL A 91 27.01 -17.52 -12.68
C VAL A 91 26.78 -16.01 -12.67
N ARG A 92 26.00 -15.48 -13.60
CA ARG A 92 25.69 -14.06 -13.69
C ARG A 92 24.39 -13.77 -13.00
N VAL A 93 24.44 -13.05 -11.88
CA VAL A 93 23.29 -12.42 -11.22
C VAL A 93 22.83 -11.23 -12.05
N LEU A 94 21.53 -11.15 -12.29
CA LEU A 94 20.89 -10.14 -13.14
C LEU A 94 20.48 -8.93 -12.31
N GLY A 95 20.40 -7.75 -12.96
CA GLY A 95 19.67 -6.58 -12.47
C GLY A 95 18.25 -6.55 -13.04
N VAL A 96 17.42 -5.69 -12.49
CA VAL A 96 16.01 -5.52 -12.95
C VAL A 96 15.94 -5.05 -14.42
N ASP A 97 16.93 -4.29 -14.87
CA ASP A 97 17.02 -3.77 -16.24
C ASP A 97 17.75 -4.74 -17.21
N ASP A 98 18.21 -5.90 -16.76
CA ASP A 98 18.75 -6.95 -17.64
C ASP A 98 17.58 -7.73 -18.29
N HIS A 99 17.48 -7.67 -19.62
CA HIS A 99 16.41 -8.36 -20.36
C HIS A 99 16.88 -9.71 -20.92
N PRO A 100 15.97 -10.73 -20.92
CA PRO A 100 16.27 -12.04 -21.49
C PRO A 100 16.29 -11.99 -23.03
N ASP A 101 16.71 -13.11 -23.65
CA ASP A 101 16.50 -13.29 -25.10
C ASP A 101 15.01 -13.21 -25.41
N PRO A 102 14.58 -12.43 -26.42
CA PRO A 102 13.17 -12.28 -26.76
C PRO A 102 12.42 -13.59 -27.10
N SER A 103 13.13 -14.66 -27.45
CA SER A 103 12.53 -15.98 -27.68
C SER A 103 11.92 -16.60 -26.43
N LEU A 104 12.29 -16.16 -25.23
CA LEU A 104 11.64 -16.56 -24.00
C LEU A 104 10.13 -16.27 -24.04
N TYR A 105 9.73 -15.21 -24.71
CA TYR A 105 8.33 -14.78 -24.79
C TYR A 105 7.50 -15.48 -25.88
N ASP A 106 8.09 -16.41 -26.66
CA ASP A 106 7.39 -17.18 -27.70
C ASP A 106 6.59 -18.39 -27.13
N GLN A 107 6.47 -18.46 -25.79
CA GLN A 107 5.67 -19.46 -25.10
C GLN A 107 4.18 -19.32 -25.47
N VAL A 108 3.49 -20.46 -25.59
CA VAL A 108 2.05 -20.50 -25.90
C VAL A 108 1.24 -20.64 -24.61
N VAL A 109 0.36 -19.69 -24.36
CA VAL A 109 -0.54 -19.68 -23.22
C VAL A 109 -1.98 -19.65 -23.73
N GLY A 110 -2.77 -20.66 -23.34
CA GLY A 110 -4.18 -20.80 -23.71
C GLY A 110 -5.11 -20.63 -22.51
N GLU A 111 -6.41 -20.82 -22.76
CA GLU A 111 -7.43 -20.82 -21.71
C GLU A 111 -7.16 -21.88 -20.64
N GLY A 112 -7.45 -21.55 -19.39
CA GLY A 112 -7.31 -22.43 -18.24
C GLY A 112 -5.98 -22.26 -17.51
N PHE A 113 -5.65 -23.24 -16.68
CA PHE A 113 -4.46 -23.27 -15.86
C PHE A 113 -3.22 -23.70 -16.67
N GLY A 114 -2.09 -23.03 -16.43
CA GLY A 114 -0.81 -23.32 -17.07
C GLY A 114 0.38 -22.74 -16.33
N TYR A 115 1.53 -22.72 -16.99
CA TYR A 115 2.77 -22.17 -16.49
C TYR A 115 3.44 -21.28 -17.51
N VAL A 116 4.12 -20.24 -17.06
CA VAL A 116 5.00 -19.36 -17.84
C VAL A 116 6.39 -19.37 -17.22
N GLU A 117 7.41 -19.66 -18.03
CA GLU A 117 8.81 -19.56 -17.63
C GLU A 117 9.28 -18.10 -17.73
N VAL A 118 10.00 -17.62 -16.71
CA VAL A 118 10.58 -16.27 -16.64
C VAL A 118 12.11 -16.35 -16.79
N ARG A 119 12.77 -15.18 -16.92
CA ARG A 119 14.17 -15.01 -17.35
C ARG A 119 15.23 -15.84 -16.62
N ASP A 120 14.97 -16.26 -15.41
CA ASP A 120 15.88 -17.09 -14.61
C ASP A 120 15.47 -18.58 -14.59
N GLY A 121 14.55 -18.99 -15.45
CA GLY A 121 14.07 -20.37 -15.58
C GLY A 121 13.10 -20.79 -14.45
N VAL A 122 12.62 -19.85 -13.64
CA VAL A 122 11.50 -20.10 -12.74
C VAL A 122 10.20 -20.17 -13.55
N THR A 123 9.30 -21.08 -13.20
CA THR A 123 7.97 -21.18 -13.80
C THR A 123 6.91 -20.60 -12.86
N LEU A 124 6.11 -19.68 -13.36
CA LEU A 124 4.98 -19.11 -12.63
C LEU A 124 3.68 -19.75 -13.06
N SER A 125 2.81 -20.07 -12.11
CA SER A 125 1.44 -20.54 -12.39
C SER A 125 0.58 -19.39 -12.88
N VAL A 126 -0.21 -19.70 -13.92
CA VAL A 126 -1.13 -18.76 -14.55
C VAL A 126 -2.51 -19.41 -14.73
N MET A 127 -3.57 -18.60 -14.67
CA MET A 127 -4.93 -18.99 -14.98
C MET A 127 -5.53 -18.00 -15.95
N VAL A 128 -5.85 -18.44 -17.16
CA VAL A 128 -6.48 -17.63 -18.22
C VAL A 128 -7.97 -17.90 -18.25
N ARG A 129 -8.76 -16.83 -18.22
CA ARG A 129 -10.21 -16.88 -18.36
C ARG A 129 -10.65 -15.95 -19.48
N PHE A 130 -11.35 -16.48 -20.47
CA PHE A 130 -11.90 -15.68 -21.55
C PHE A 130 -13.28 -15.12 -21.16
N PRO A 131 -13.67 -13.94 -21.68
CA PRO A 131 -15.01 -13.43 -21.53
C PRO A 131 -16.02 -14.28 -22.31
N ASP A 132 -17.31 -14.16 -22.00
CA ASP A 132 -18.36 -14.87 -22.72
C ASP A 132 -18.40 -14.46 -24.20
N GLU A 133 -18.06 -15.42 -25.10
CA GLU A 133 -17.98 -15.16 -26.52
C GLU A 133 -19.37 -14.84 -27.15
N GLY A 134 -20.45 -15.34 -26.53
CA GLY A 134 -21.81 -15.04 -26.98
C GLY A 134 -22.19 -13.58 -26.73
N MET A 135 -21.62 -12.97 -25.70
CA MET A 135 -21.87 -11.58 -25.32
C MET A 135 -20.88 -10.60 -25.96
N TYR A 136 -19.59 -10.97 -26.00
CA TYR A 136 -18.50 -10.05 -26.37
C TYR A 136 -17.86 -10.36 -27.72
N GLY A 137 -18.34 -11.41 -28.43
CA GLY A 137 -17.78 -11.83 -29.69
C GLY A 137 -16.48 -12.63 -29.56
N PRO A 138 -15.92 -13.11 -30.69
CA PRO A 138 -14.73 -13.94 -30.73
C PRO A 138 -13.46 -13.11 -30.45
N ALA A 139 -12.37 -13.83 -30.07
CA ALA A 139 -11.03 -13.22 -29.92
C ALA A 139 -10.58 -12.45 -31.19
N PRO A 140 -9.68 -11.46 -31.06
CA PRO A 140 -8.93 -11.09 -29.86
C PRO A 140 -9.73 -10.21 -28.90
N TRP A 141 -9.51 -10.38 -27.57
CA TRP A 141 -10.17 -9.61 -26.54
C TRP A 141 -9.23 -8.61 -25.87
N PRO A 142 -9.73 -7.45 -25.36
CA PRO A 142 -8.98 -6.65 -24.43
C PRO A 142 -8.60 -7.52 -23.22
N THR A 143 -7.36 -7.41 -22.75
CA THR A 143 -6.80 -8.35 -21.79
C THR A 143 -6.22 -7.61 -20.61
N VAL A 144 -6.44 -8.15 -19.41
CA VAL A 144 -5.82 -7.63 -18.18
C VAL A 144 -5.16 -8.76 -17.37
N ILE A 145 -4.09 -8.42 -16.67
CA ILE A 145 -3.33 -9.32 -15.80
C ILE A 145 -3.54 -8.92 -14.35
N GLU A 146 -3.86 -9.87 -13.49
CA GLU A 146 -3.88 -9.73 -12.03
C GLU A 146 -2.75 -10.57 -11.43
N TYR A 147 -1.74 -9.91 -10.87
CA TYR A 147 -0.47 -10.50 -10.46
C TYR A 147 -0.21 -10.27 -8.98
N SER A 148 -0.24 -11.31 -8.16
CA SER A 148 -0.05 -11.18 -6.71
C SER A 148 0.28 -12.50 -6.00
N GLY A 149 0.49 -12.43 -4.68
CA GLY A 149 0.62 -13.58 -3.79
C GLY A 149 -0.70 -14.00 -3.12
N TYR A 150 -1.86 -13.57 -3.62
CA TYR A 150 -3.17 -14.01 -3.10
C TYR A 150 -3.66 -15.33 -3.71
N GLY A 151 -3.08 -15.76 -4.81
CA GLY A 151 -3.47 -16.98 -5.51
C GLY A 151 -4.36 -16.73 -6.74
N PRO A 152 -4.10 -15.67 -7.55
CA PRO A 152 -4.93 -15.39 -8.73
C PRO A 152 -4.90 -16.49 -9.80
N ALA A 153 -3.90 -17.38 -9.76
CA ALA A 153 -3.87 -18.56 -10.62
C ALA A 153 -4.71 -19.73 -10.10
N ASN A 154 -5.45 -19.59 -9.01
CA ASN A 154 -6.34 -20.63 -8.51
C ASN A 154 -7.43 -20.95 -9.56
N PRO A 155 -7.54 -22.22 -10.03
CA PRO A 155 -8.55 -22.60 -11.01
C PRO A 155 -9.99 -22.57 -10.46
N ASP A 156 -10.16 -22.74 -9.14
CA ASP A 156 -11.45 -22.87 -8.47
C ASP A 156 -11.98 -21.54 -7.89
N ALA A 157 -11.16 -20.49 -7.88
CA ALA A 157 -11.53 -19.16 -7.41
C ALA A 157 -11.00 -18.07 -8.34
N THR A 158 -11.68 -16.94 -8.38
CA THR A 158 -11.27 -15.77 -9.18
C THR A 158 -11.12 -14.57 -8.27
N GLU A 159 -9.97 -13.91 -8.33
CA GLU A 159 -9.74 -12.67 -7.61
C GLU A 159 -10.69 -11.55 -8.09
N PRO A 160 -11.06 -10.60 -7.23
CA PRO A 160 -12.05 -9.57 -7.55
C PRO A 160 -11.74 -8.75 -8.80
N GLY A 161 -10.49 -8.38 -9.04
CA GLY A 161 -10.08 -7.61 -10.22
C GLY A 161 -10.34 -8.37 -11.51
N SER A 162 -9.94 -9.62 -11.55
CA SER A 162 -10.19 -10.53 -12.67
C SER A 162 -11.68 -10.82 -12.85
N LEU A 163 -12.43 -11.04 -11.75
CA LEU A 163 -13.85 -11.30 -11.81
C LEU A 163 -14.62 -10.15 -12.47
N VAL A 164 -14.40 -8.94 -11.98
CA VAL A 164 -15.07 -7.73 -12.49
C VAL A 164 -14.66 -7.46 -13.94
N ALA A 165 -13.36 -7.53 -14.26
CA ALA A 165 -12.89 -7.31 -15.64
C ALA A 165 -13.48 -8.33 -16.63
N ASN A 166 -13.57 -9.60 -16.23
CA ASN A 166 -14.13 -10.66 -17.09
C ASN A 166 -15.63 -10.43 -17.37
N LEU A 167 -16.40 -10.03 -16.33
CA LEU A 167 -17.81 -9.64 -16.50
C LEU A 167 -18.00 -8.43 -17.43
N LEU A 168 -16.96 -7.58 -17.56
CA LEU A 168 -16.95 -6.38 -18.41
C LEU A 168 -16.35 -6.62 -19.79
N GLY A 169 -16.06 -7.90 -20.14
CA GLY A 169 -15.63 -8.32 -21.47
C GLY A 169 -14.13 -8.29 -21.72
N PHE A 170 -13.33 -8.39 -20.67
CA PHE A 170 -11.88 -8.55 -20.76
C PHE A 170 -11.49 -10.02 -20.59
N ALA A 171 -10.54 -10.50 -21.37
CA ALA A 171 -9.81 -11.70 -21.02
C ALA A 171 -8.94 -11.40 -19.79
N THR A 172 -8.88 -12.33 -18.85
CA THR A 172 -8.13 -12.15 -17.61
C THR A 172 -7.06 -13.21 -17.44
N VAL A 173 -5.91 -12.81 -16.93
CA VAL A 173 -4.79 -13.68 -16.61
C VAL A 173 -4.42 -13.49 -15.15
N GLY A 174 -4.82 -14.42 -14.29
CA GLY A 174 -4.38 -14.48 -12.91
C GLY A 174 -3.01 -15.15 -12.82
N VAL A 175 -2.07 -14.54 -12.12
CA VAL A 175 -0.66 -15.01 -12.02
C VAL A 175 -0.19 -15.00 -10.59
N ASP A 176 0.23 -16.15 -10.08
CA ASP A 176 0.89 -16.22 -8.76
C ASP A 176 2.34 -15.76 -8.86
N ILE A 177 2.73 -14.86 -7.97
CA ILE A 177 4.13 -14.44 -7.86
C ILE A 177 5.04 -15.61 -7.49
N ARG A 178 6.34 -15.46 -7.75
CA ARG A 178 7.34 -16.47 -7.35
C ARG A 178 7.22 -16.81 -5.87
N GLY A 179 7.36 -18.08 -5.55
CA GLY A 179 7.31 -18.57 -4.18
C GLY A 179 5.91 -18.70 -3.59
N THR A 180 4.82 -18.56 -4.37
CA THR A 180 3.43 -18.74 -3.90
C THR A 180 2.65 -19.69 -4.80
N GLY A 181 1.56 -20.28 -4.28
CA GLY A 181 0.71 -21.22 -5.03
C GLY A 181 1.50 -22.32 -5.71
N CYS A 182 1.27 -22.54 -7.01
CA CYS A 182 2.02 -23.48 -7.83
C CYS A 182 3.26 -22.88 -8.50
N SER A 183 3.55 -21.57 -8.28
CA SER A 183 4.73 -20.90 -8.84
C SER A 183 6.02 -21.37 -8.19
N GLY A 184 7.10 -21.45 -8.96
CA GLY A 184 8.46 -21.72 -8.51
C GLY A 184 9.13 -20.51 -7.86
N GLY A 185 10.42 -20.66 -7.56
CA GLY A 185 11.22 -19.62 -6.92
C GLY A 185 10.95 -19.48 -5.42
N VAL A 186 11.52 -18.43 -4.84
CA VAL A 186 11.44 -18.13 -3.41
C VAL A 186 10.55 -16.91 -3.20
N PHE A 187 9.67 -16.95 -2.21
CA PHE A 187 8.83 -15.83 -1.80
C PHE A 187 9.67 -14.77 -1.11
N ASP A 188 9.57 -13.56 -1.61
CA ASP A 188 10.35 -12.40 -1.23
C ASP A 188 9.54 -11.14 -1.53
N VAL A 189 8.76 -10.66 -0.59
CA VAL A 189 7.70 -9.66 -0.78
C VAL A 189 8.20 -8.37 -1.44
N PHE A 190 7.54 -7.97 -2.54
CA PHE A 190 7.75 -6.70 -3.27
C PHE A 190 9.19 -6.48 -3.77
N SER A 191 9.83 -7.53 -4.24
CA SER A 191 11.23 -7.47 -4.67
C SER A 191 11.41 -7.08 -6.15
N PRO A 192 12.62 -6.61 -6.54
CA PRO A 192 12.98 -6.42 -7.95
C PRO A 192 12.80 -7.68 -8.81
N GLY A 193 13.03 -8.87 -8.23
CA GLY A 193 12.80 -10.14 -8.91
C GLY A 193 11.34 -10.36 -9.28
N GLN A 194 10.41 -10.01 -8.39
CA GLN A 194 8.97 -10.07 -8.69
C GLN A 194 8.54 -9.06 -9.75
N ALA A 195 9.14 -7.87 -9.76
CA ALA A 195 8.89 -6.88 -10.83
C ALA A 195 9.35 -7.40 -12.20
N ALA A 196 10.53 -8.03 -12.26
CA ALA A 196 11.08 -8.63 -13.46
C ALA A 196 10.25 -9.83 -13.96
N ASP A 197 9.71 -10.64 -13.05
CA ASP A 197 8.77 -11.72 -13.38
C ASP A 197 7.49 -11.20 -14.03
N GLY A 198 6.88 -10.19 -13.42
CA GLY A 198 5.69 -9.56 -13.97
C GLY A 198 5.92 -8.95 -15.36
N TYR A 199 7.11 -8.39 -15.59
CA TYR A 199 7.55 -7.95 -16.91
C TYR A 199 7.56 -9.13 -17.91
N ASP A 200 8.21 -10.25 -17.58
CA ASP A 200 8.35 -11.41 -18.48
C ASP A 200 7.00 -12.06 -18.78
N VAL A 201 6.13 -12.18 -17.77
CA VAL A 201 4.77 -12.69 -17.96
C VAL A 201 3.99 -11.77 -18.91
N LEU A 202 4.06 -10.46 -18.68
CA LEU A 202 3.34 -9.48 -19.51
C LEU A 202 3.78 -9.57 -20.97
N GLU A 203 5.09 -9.63 -21.23
CA GLU A 203 5.63 -9.76 -22.59
C GLU A 203 5.24 -11.09 -23.26
N THR A 204 5.17 -12.17 -22.49
CA THR A 204 4.69 -13.47 -22.95
C THR A 204 3.20 -13.42 -23.31
N ILE A 205 2.37 -12.82 -22.47
CA ILE A 205 0.92 -12.70 -22.70
C ILE A 205 0.65 -11.75 -23.88
N ALA A 206 1.40 -10.66 -24.03
CA ALA A 206 1.24 -9.74 -25.15
C ALA A 206 1.41 -10.40 -26.53
N ARG A 207 2.16 -11.50 -26.63
CA ARG A 207 2.36 -12.25 -27.89
C ARG A 207 1.25 -13.25 -28.20
N GLN A 208 0.29 -13.45 -27.29
CA GLN A 208 -0.77 -14.41 -27.55
C GLN A 208 -1.77 -13.89 -28.58
N PRO A 209 -2.23 -14.72 -29.54
CA PRO A 209 -3.11 -14.29 -30.64
C PRO A 209 -4.51 -13.84 -30.16
N TRP A 210 -4.88 -14.17 -28.94
CA TRP A 210 -6.16 -13.79 -28.33
C TRP A 210 -6.10 -12.44 -27.59
N VAL A 211 -4.92 -11.82 -27.46
CA VAL A 211 -4.73 -10.51 -26.82
C VAL A 211 -4.94 -9.39 -27.83
N LEU A 212 -5.94 -8.56 -27.59
CA LEU A 212 -6.25 -7.43 -28.47
C LEU A 212 -5.06 -6.44 -28.51
N HIS A 213 -4.66 -6.10 -29.74
CA HIS A 213 -3.52 -5.20 -30.03
C HIS A 213 -2.14 -5.65 -29.48
N GLY A 214 -2.03 -6.87 -28.91
CA GLY A 214 -0.81 -7.33 -28.27
C GLY A 214 -0.40 -6.45 -27.06
N ARG A 215 -1.38 -5.82 -26.40
CA ARG A 215 -1.13 -4.86 -25.31
C ARG A 215 -2.08 -5.10 -24.14
N PRO A 216 -1.76 -5.99 -23.21
CA PRO A 216 -2.55 -6.19 -22.00
C PRO A 216 -2.37 -5.02 -21.03
N GLY A 217 -3.39 -4.75 -20.20
CA GLY A 217 -3.30 -3.90 -19.00
C GLY A 217 -3.09 -4.72 -17.74
N MET A 218 -3.00 -4.05 -16.60
CA MET A 218 -3.00 -4.71 -15.29
C MET A 218 -4.11 -4.15 -14.40
N VAL A 219 -4.68 -5.02 -13.56
CA VAL A 219 -5.77 -4.71 -12.63
C VAL A 219 -5.46 -5.29 -11.26
N GLY A 220 -6.13 -4.79 -10.24
CA GLY A 220 -6.09 -5.36 -8.88
C GLY A 220 -6.11 -4.31 -7.79
N LEU A 221 -6.62 -4.73 -6.65
CA LEU A 221 -6.72 -3.92 -5.43
C LEU A 221 -5.77 -4.50 -4.38
N SER A 222 -5.10 -3.64 -3.59
CA SER A 222 -4.16 -4.07 -2.54
C SER A 222 -2.89 -4.70 -3.13
N TYR A 223 -2.53 -5.91 -2.77
CA TYR A 223 -1.32 -6.59 -3.25
C TYR A 223 -1.19 -6.56 -4.78
N PRO A 224 -2.19 -7.03 -5.57
CA PRO A 224 -2.08 -6.92 -7.03
C PRO A 224 -2.07 -5.46 -7.52
N GLY A 225 -2.60 -4.49 -6.77
CA GLY A 225 -2.45 -3.06 -7.03
C GLY A 225 -1.00 -2.59 -6.86
N ILE A 226 -0.36 -3.00 -5.78
CA ILE A 226 1.05 -2.69 -5.48
C ILE A 226 1.98 -3.30 -6.53
N MET A 227 1.74 -4.56 -6.90
CA MET A 227 2.54 -5.25 -7.91
C MET A 227 2.48 -4.57 -9.29
N GLN A 228 1.35 -3.97 -9.67
CA GLN A 228 1.25 -3.17 -10.90
C GLN A 228 2.25 -2.02 -10.93
N LEU A 229 2.41 -1.33 -9.80
CA LEU A 229 3.36 -0.20 -9.70
C LEU A 229 4.80 -0.66 -9.91
N LEU A 230 5.18 -1.80 -9.33
CA LEU A 230 6.53 -2.37 -9.48
C LEU A 230 6.79 -2.87 -10.89
N VAL A 231 5.83 -3.60 -11.49
CA VAL A 231 5.95 -4.10 -12.86
C VAL A 231 6.00 -2.95 -13.88
N ALA A 232 5.11 -1.96 -13.74
CA ALA A 232 5.09 -0.81 -14.63
C ALA A 232 6.36 0.06 -14.52
N ALA A 233 6.96 0.17 -13.33
CA ALA A 233 8.25 0.85 -13.14
C ALA A 233 9.43 0.14 -13.82
N ALA A 234 9.32 -1.18 -14.09
CA ALA A 234 10.26 -1.93 -14.93
C ALA A 234 10.03 -1.69 -16.44
N ARG A 235 8.95 -1.00 -16.83
CA ARG A 235 8.65 -0.49 -18.17
C ARG A 235 8.56 -1.56 -19.26
N PRO A 236 7.70 -2.58 -19.13
CA PRO A 236 7.47 -3.55 -20.20
C PRO A 236 6.85 -2.84 -21.41
N PRO A 237 7.43 -3.00 -22.63
CA PRO A 237 7.05 -2.21 -23.81
C PRO A 237 5.62 -2.47 -24.30
N HIS A 238 5.02 -3.61 -23.97
CA HIS A 238 3.67 -3.95 -24.38
C HIS A 238 2.61 -3.70 -23.31
N LEU A 239 2.96 -3.14 -22.13
CA LEU A 239 1.97 -2.73 -21.15
C LEU A 239 1.08 -1.60 -21.70
N ALA A 240 -0.24 -1.77 -21.62
CA ALA A 240 -1.19 -0.76 -22.11
C ALA A 240 -1.49 0.32 -21.05
N ALA A 241 -1.81 -0.10 -19.84
CA ALA A 241 -2.19 0.76 -18.72
C ALA A 241 -2.22 -0.05 -17.41
N ILE A 242 -2.23 0.65 -16.27
CA ILE A 242 -2.39 0.05 -14.94
C ILE A 242 -3.50 0.73 -14.15
N THR A 243 -4.15 -0.05 -13.28
CA THR A 243 -5.19 0.45 -12.37
C THR A 243 -4.92 0.04 -10.93
N PRO A 244 -3.89 0.61 -10.27
CA PRO A 244 -3.55 0.28 -8.89
C PRO A 244 -4.59 0.85 -7.91
N LEU A 245 -5.35 -0.02 -7.22
CA LEU A 245 -6.40 0.36 -6.29
C LEU A 245 -5.94 0.07 -4.85
N SER A 246 -6.15 1.02 -3.92
CA SER A 246 -5.88 0.88 -2.48
C SER A 246 -4.48 0.34 -2.17
N VAL A 247 -3.46 1.10 -2.52
CA VAL A 247 -2.04 0.69 -2.47
C VAL A 247 -1.24 1.42 -1.39
N ILE A 248 -0.05 0.90 -1.09
CA ILE A 248 0.94 1.55 -0.21
C ILE A 248 2.02 2.25 -1.03
N ASP A 249 2.69 3.22 -0.43
CA ASP A 249 3.84 3.93 -1.01
C ASP A 249 5.20 3.35 -0.57
N ASP A 250 5.25 2.64 0.55
CA ASP A 250 6.48 2.17 1.17
C ASP A 250 6.20 0.99 2.11
N VAL A 251 6.88 -0.14 1.89
CA VAL A 251 6.65 -1.38 2.65
C VAL A 251 7.09 -1.25 4.11
N TRP A 252 8.23 -0.59 4.37
CA TRP A 252 8.71 -0.41 5.73
C TRP A 252 7.81 0.53 6.54
N ARG A 253 7.43 1.66 5.93
CA ARG A 253 6.55 2.64 6.58
C ARG A 253 5.14 2.11 6.81
N GLN A 254 4.74 1.07 6.09
CA GLN A 254 3.50 0.35 6.36
C GLN A 254 3.59 -0.51 7.61
N GLN A 255 4.75 -1.12 7.86
CA GLN A 255 5.00 -1.91 9.07
C GLN A 255 5.35 -1.05 10.29
N TRP A 256 6.05 0.07 10.06
CA TRP A 256 6.56 0.99 11.07
C TRP A 256 6.06 2.42 10.83
N PRO A 257 4.73 2.66 10.81
CA PRO A 257 4.18 4.00 10.61
C PRO A 257 4.68 4.95 11.71
N GLY A 258 5.32 6.05 11.30
CA GLY A 258 5.94 6.99 12.23
C GLY A 258 7.09 6.41 13.08
N GLY A 259 7.67 5.27 12.70
CA GLY A 259 8.71 4.56 13.46
C GLY A 259 8.19 3.69 14.61
N ILE A 260 6.90 3.36 14.61
CA ILE A 260 6.23 2.53 15.62
C ILE A 260 5.74 1.24 14.96
N TYR A 261 6.01 0.08 15.55
CA TYR A 261 5.59 -1.19 14.95
C TYR A 261 4.06 -1.35 14.96
N ASN A 262 3.47 -1.62 13.78
CA ASN A 262 2.05 -1.90 13.64
C ASN A 262 1.76 -3.37 13.95
N MET A 263 1.24 -3.65 15.15
CA MET A 263 0.88 -4.99 15.62
C MET A 263 -0.51 -5.44 15.14
N GLY A 264 -1.25 -4.57 14.48
CA GLY A 264 -2.61 -4.85 14.01
C GLY A 264 -2.63 -5.54 12.65
N PHE A 265 -3.28 -4.89 11.68
CA PHE A 265 -3.49 -5.45 10.33
C PHE A 265 -2.19 -5.90 9.68
N THR A 266 -1.15 -5.04 9.67
CA THR A 266 0.08 -5.33 8.93
C THR A 266 0.76 -6.61 9.44
N LYS A 267 0.87 -6.78 10.76
CA LYS A 267 1.42 -8.01 11.34
C LYS A 267 0.61 -9.25 10.95
N ALA A 268 -0.72 -9.18 11.06
CA ALA A 268 -1.60 -10.30 10.74
C ALA A 268 -1.55 -10.64 9.24
N TRP A 269 -1.54 -9.62 8.37
CA TRP A 269 -1.43 -9.80 6.92
C TRP A 269 -0.11 -10.48 6.53
N VAL A 270 1.00 -10.04 7.10
CA VAL A 270 2.34 -10.61 6.85
C VAL A 270 2.37 -12.09 7.26
N ALA A 271 1.89 -12.41 8.46
CA ALA A 271 1.82 -13.80 8.92
C ALA A 271 0.94 -14.68 8.02
N MET A 272 -0.18 -14.14 7.51
CA MET A 272 -1.01 -14.86 6.53
C MET A 272 -0.27 -15.08 5.21
N ARG A 273 0.56 -14.13 4.75
CA ARG A 273 1.35 -14.30 3.51
C ARG A 273 2.43 -15.34 3.68
N ASP A 274 3.16 -15.32 4.80
CA ASP A 274 4.17 -16.35 5.11
C ASP A 274 3.55 -17.75 5.17
N ALA A 275 2.38 -17.88 5.81
CA ALA A 275 1.65 -19.14 5.87
C ALA A 275 1.16 -19.61 4.47
N ALA A 276 0.64 -18.70 3.65
CA ALA A 276 0.18 -19.00 2.28
C ALA A 276 1.34 -19.37 1.34
N ALA A 277 2.53 -18.80 1.55
CA ALA A 277 3.72 -19.09 0.78
C ALA A 277 4.42 -20.39 1.20
N ALA A 278 4.04 -21.02 2.32
CA ALA A 278 4.53 -22.34 2.71
C ALA A 278 4.10 -23.41 1.68
N GLY A 279 4.79 -24.56 1.67
CA GLY A 279 4.42 -25.67 0.78
C GLY A 279 2.99 -26.16 1.08
N GLY A 280 2.11 -26.15 0.08
CA GLY A 280 0.67 -26.46 0.23
C GLY A 280 -0.12 -25.43 1.02
N GLY A 281 0.43 -24.23 1.25
CA GLY A 281 -0.14 -23.22 2.14
C GLY A 281 -1.46 -22.60 1.67
N MET A 282 -1.77 -22.69 0.38
CA MET A 282 -3.04 -22.23 -0.20
C MET A 282 -4.08 -23.34 -0.37
N SER A 283 -3.77 -24.57 0.03
CA SER A 283 -4.62 -25.77 -0.09
C SER A 283 -4.88 -26.23 -1.53
N TRP A 284 -5.27 -25.35 -2.45
CA TRP A 284 -5.52 -25.70 -3.86
C TRP A 284 -4.22 -26.10 -4.58
N ASP A 285 -3.08 -25.53 -4.21
CA ASP A 285 -1.76 -25.89 -4.72
C ASP A 285 -1.39 -27.32 -4.31
N GLN A 286 -1.67 -27.70 -3.05
CA GLN A 286 -1.50 -29.09 -2.59
C GLN A 286 -2.47 -30.04 -3.34
N ALA A 287 -3.72 -29.63 -3.54
CA ALA A 287 -4.68 -30.44 -4.29
C ALA A 287 -4.22 -30.71 -5.74
N ARG A 288 -3.54 -29.75 -6.38
CA ARG A 288 -2.92 -29.96 -7.69
C ARG A 288 -1.77 -30.97 -7.66
N ILE A 289 -0.90 -30.88 -6.67
CA ILE A 289 0.21 -31.82 -6.46
C ILE A 289 -0.34 -33.25 -6.26
N ASP A 290 -1.34 -33.39 -5.41
CA ASP A 290 -2.01 -34.66 -5.15
C ASP A 290 -2.71 -35.20 -6.42
N GLY A 291 -3.15 -34.30 -7.30
CA GLY A 291 -3.69 -34.60 -8.63
C GLY A 291 -2.64 -34.96 -9.69
N GLY A 292 -1.35 -34.93 -9.35
CA GLY A 292 -0.24 -35.35 -10.22
C GLY A 292 0.42 -34.19 -10.99
N ASP A 293 0.30 -32.95 -10.53
CA ASP A 293 1.02 -31.82 -11.12
C ASP A 293 2.51 -31.85 -10.67
N GLU A 294 3.35 -32.45 -11.54
CA GLU A 294 4.77 -32.61 -11.27
C GLU A 294 5.54 -31.28 -11.27
N VAL A 295 5.04 -30.27 -12.03
CA VAL A 295 5.64 -28.92 -12.05
C VAL A 295 5.40 -28.22 -10.73
N ALA A 296 4.17 -28.23 -10.21
CA ALA A 296 3.87 -27.71 -8.89
C ALA A 296 4.70 -28.37 -7.80
N ALA A 297 4.80 -29.72 -7.84
CA ALA A 297 5.60 -30.48 -6.87
C ALA A 297 7.09 -30.12 -6.92
N ALA A 298 7.65 -29.92 -8.12
CA ALA A 298 9.02 -29.49 -8.30
C ALA A 298 9.24 -28.05 -7.81
N ASN A 299 8.34 -27.14 -8.12
CA ASN A 299 8.40 -25.74 -7.74
C ASN A 299 8.36 -25.53 -6.23
N GLN A 300 7.64 -26.36 -5.49
CA GLN A 300 7.53 -26.22 -4.04
C GLN A 300 8.72 -26.78 -3.25
N ARG A 301 9.68 -27.47 -3.87
CA ARG A 301 10.85 -28.02 -3.17
C ARG A 301 11.75 -26.97 -2.52
N ILE A 302 11.70 -25.73 -3.01
CA ILE A 302 12.50 -24.60 -2.51
C ILE A 302 11.81 -23.78 -1.42
N ARG A 303 10.60 -24.15 -1.00
CA ARG A 303 9.78 -23.39 -0.04
C ARG A 303 10.44 -23.23 1.34
N SER A 304 11.34 -24.14 1.72
CA SER A 304 12.16 -24.01 2.94
C SER A 304 13.04 -22.75 2.95
N GLN A 305 13.27 -22.15 1.78
CA GLN A 305 14.05 -20.94 1.62
C GLN A 305 13.20 -19.67 1.56
N ASN A 306 11.87 -19.78 1.69
CA ASN A 306 11.00 -18.61 1.73
C ASN A 306 11.34 -17.72 2.91
N PHE A 307 11.20 -16.43 2.68
CA PHE A 307 11.50 -15.39 3.63
C PHE A 307 10.44 -15.33 4.74
N ASP A 308 10.87 -15.28 5.99
CA ASP A 308 10.02 -15.03 7.15
C ASP A 308 9.80 -13.51 7.29
N PHE A 309 8.77 -13.02 6.63
CA PHE A 309 8.51 -11.58 6.55
C PHE A 309 8.00 -11.01 7.87
N GLU A 310 7.25 -11.78 8.66
CA GLU A 310 6.80 -11.33 9.98
C GLU A 310 8.01 -11.09 10.89
N ARG A 311 8.89 -12.05 10.99
CA ARG A 311 10.10 -11.98 11.83
C ARG A 311 11.02 -10.84 11.40
N PHE A 312 11.30 -10.74 10.11
CA PHE A 312 12.14 -9.67 9.56
C PHE A 312 11.53 -8.30 9.80
N GLY A 313 10.25 -8.11 9.49
CA GLY A 313 9.55 -6.85 9.65
C GLY A 313 9.61 -6.37 11.11
N ARG A 314 9.37 -7.28 12.06
CA ARG A 314 9.46 -6.97 13.49
C ARG A 314 10.89 -6.64 13.94
N ALA A 315 11.90 -7.31 13.40
CA ALA A 315 13.31 -7.09 13.74
C ALA A 315 13.91 -5.83 13.11
N THR A 316 13.23 -5.22 12.12
CA THR A 316 13.74 -4.09 11.33
C THR A 316 13.15 -2.78 11.83
N SER A 317 13.46 -2.41 13.09
CA SER A 317 12.95 -1.20 13.74
C SER A 317 13.47 0.12 13.16
N ASP A 318 14.53 0.05 12.36
CA ASP A 318 15.10 1.19 11.66
C ASP A 318 15.13 0.88 10.15
N PHE A 319 14.90 1.91 9.32
CA PHE A 319 14.92 1.77 7.88
C PHE A 319 16.33 1.41 7.38
N ARG A 320 16.44 0.36 6.58
CA ARG A 320 17.72 -0.16 6.06
C ARG A 320 17.86 0.06 4.56
N PRO A 321 19.09 0.27 4.04
CA PRO A 321 19.32 0.46 2.59
C PRO A 321 18.73 -0.63 1.70
N MET A 322 18.72 -1.89 2.13
CA MET A 322 18.11 -2.99 1.39
C MET A 322 16.60 -2.87 1.15
N LEU A 323 15.94 -1.93 1.82
CA LEU A 323 14.51 -1.66 1.67
C LEU A 323 14.22 -0.49 0.71
N GLU A 324 15.26 0.15 0.13
CA GLU A 324 15.05 1.26 -0.82
C GLU A 324 14.24 0.81 -2.04
N ASP A 325 14.51 -0.39 -2.58
CA ASP A 325 13.75 -0.93 -3.72
C ASP A 325 12.29 -1.26 -3.38
N ARG A 326 11.93 -1.26 -2.10
CA ARG A 326 10.57 -1.45 -1.59
C ARG A 326 9.87 -0.14 -1.21
N ARG A 327 10.49 0.98 -1.49
CA ARG A 327 9.88 2.32 -1.45
C ARG A 327 9.19 2.59 -2.79
N ILE A 328 8.03 1.98 -2.97
CA ILE A 328 7.27 1.91 -4.21
C ILE A 328 7.02 3.31 -4.79
N GLY A 329 6.64 4.25 -3.93
CA GLY A 329 6.40 5.64 -4.31
C GLY A 329 7.60 6.35 -4.97
N GLN A 330 8.82 5.86 -4.75
CA GLN A 330 10.01 6.45 -5.38
C GLN A 330 10.23 5.99 -6.81
N SER A 331 9.68 4.85 -7.21
CA SER A 331 9.83 4.31 -8.57
C SER A 331 8.73 4.75 -9.54
N VAL A 332 7.61 5.31 -9.06
CA VAL A 332 6.43 5.63 -9.88
C VAL A 332 6.71 6.69 -10.97
N HIS A 333 7.74 7.52 -10.80
CA HIS A 333 8.17 8.48 -11.82
C HIS A 333 8.71 7.81 -13.11
N ARG A 334 9.05 6.51 -13.05
CA ARG A 334 9.50 5.72 -14.20
C ARG A 334 8.34 5.18 -15.04
N ILE A 335 7.12 5.18 -14.52
CA ILE A 335 5.93 4.60 -15.16
C ILE A 335 5.53 5.50 -16.34
N ASP A 336 5.61 4.96 -17.55
CA ASP A 336 5.40 5.66 -18.82
C ASP A 336 4.12 5.23 -19.55
N VAL A 337 3.20 4.58 -18.83
CA VAL A 337 1.87 4.19 -19.31
C VAL A 337 0.77 4.91 -18.54
N PRO A 338 -0.48 4.97 -19.06
CA PRO A 338 -1.62 5.50 -18.33
C PRO A 338 -1.84 4.80 -16.99
N VAL A 339 -2.22 5.59 -15.96
CA VAL A 339 -2.44 5.13 -14.58
C VAL A 339 -3.79 5.61 -14.07
N TYR A 340 -4.58 4.71 -13.45
CA TYR A 340 -5.78 5.08 -12.69
C TYR A 340 -5.62 4.60 -11.24
N LEU A 341 -5.31 5.52 -10.35
CA LEU A 341 -5.09 5.27 -8.92
C LEU A 341 -6.36 5.52 -8.12
N THR A 342 -6.65 4.65 -7.15
CA THR A 342 -7.69 4.95 -6.15
C THR A 342 -7.18 4.69 -4.73
N GLY A 343 -7.80 5.36 -3.76
CA GLY A 343 -7.56 5.08 -2.36
C GLY A 343 -8.45 5.89 -1.42
N ALA A 344 -8.62 5.34 -0.23
CA ALA A 344 -9.39 5.95 0.83
C ALA A 344 -8.50 6.63 1.88
N TRP A 345 -8.96 7.78 2.41
CA TRP A 345 -8.21 8.51 3.44
C TRP A 345 -8.08 7.74 4.76
N GLN A 346 -9.07 6.92 5.07
CA GLN A 346 -9.13 6.14 6.30
C GLN A 346 -9.05 4.63 6.03
N ASP A 347 -8.39 4.26 4.91
CA ASP A 347 -8.15 2.85 4.57
C ASP A 347 -7.55 2.11 5.78
N GLU A 348 -8.29 1.13 6.27
CA GLU A 348 -7.95 0.39 7.49
C GLU A 348 -6.78 -0.59 7.31
N GLN A 349 -6.38 -0.81 6.06
CA GLN A 349 -5.29 -1.74 5.72
C GLN A 349 -4.04 -1.00 5.26
N THR A 350 -4.15 -0.08 4.29
CA THR A 350 -3.00 0.59 3.66
C THR A 350 -2.78 2.04 4.11
N GLY A 351 -3.81 2.67 4.69
CA GLY A 351 -3.75 4.08 5.08
C GLY A 351 -3.72 5.04 3.88
N SER A 352 -3.53 6.33 4.13
CA SER A 352 -3.62 7.38 3.10
C SER A 352 -2.29 7.86 2.52
N ARG A 353 -1.17 7.21 2.87
CA ARG A 353 0.16 7.63 2.37
C ARG A 353 0.29 7.52 0.84
N PHE A 354 -0.49 6.64 0.19
CA PHE A 354 -0.55 6.51 -1.27
C PHE A 354 -0.76 7.86 -1.97
N ALA A 355 -1.49 8.79 -1.35
CA ALA A 355 -1.80 10.09 -1.95
C ALA A 355 -0.55 10.92 -2.26
N SER A 356 0.57 10.67 -1.58
CA SER A 356 1.85 11.30 -1.88
C SER A 356 2.43 10.92 -3.24
N MET A 357 1.95 9.82 -3.85
CA MET A 357 2.38 9.38 -5.17
C MET A 357 1.64 10.07 -6.31
N ILE A 358 0.44 10.65 -6.09
CA ILE A 358 -0.44 11.15 -7.15
C ILE A 358 0.30 12.13 -8.09
N GLY A 359 1.07 13.07 -7.52
CA GLY A 359 1.87 14.03 -8.30
C GLY A 359 3.20 13.47 -8.84
N SER A 360 3.55 12.21 -8.55
CA SER A 360 4.86 11.63 -8.86
C SER A 360 4.89 10.80 -10.15
N PHE A 361 3.77 10.56 -10.81
CA PHE A 361 3.70 9.84 -12.09
C PHE A 361 4.12 10.72 -13.28
N THR A 362 5.31 11.30 -13.21
CA THR A 362 5.76 12.35 -14.15
C THR A 362 6.05 11.88 -15.57
N ALA A 363 6.29 10.58 -15.78
CA ALA A 363 6.47 10.01 -17.10
C ALA A 363 5.16 9.48 -17.71
N SER A 364 4.11 9.31 -16.92
CA SER A 364 2.81 8.82 -17.41
C SER A 364 2.13 9.85 -18.31
N PRO A 365 1.61 9.42 -19.48
CA PRO A 365 0.87 10.31 -20.38
C PRO A 365 -0.51 10.70 -19.83
N ASP A 366 -1.11 9.87 -18.96
CA ASP A 366 -2.43 10.09 -18.36
C ASP A 366 -2.48 9.43 -16.96
N ALA A 367 -2.10 10.20 -15.94
CA ALA A 367 -2.19 9.75 -14.55
C ALA A 367 -3.44 10.38 -13.90
N ARG A 368 -4.39 9.51 -13.53
CA ARG A 368 -5.67 9.88 -12.92
C ARG A 368 -5.83 9.27 -11.55
N ALA A 369 -6.58 9.93 -10.69
CA ALA A 369 -6.91 9.41 -9.37
C ALA A 369 -8.37 9.70 -8.98
N THR A 370 -8.99 8.74 -8.28
CA THR A 370 -10.24 8.96 -7.54
C THR A 370 -9.98 8.64 -6.08
N VAL A 371 -10.19 9.63 -5.21
CA VAL A 371 -9.85 9.57 -3.79
C VAL A 371 -11.03 9.98 -2.93
N PHE A 372 -11.19 9.35 -1.77
CA PHE A 372 -12.40 9.48 -0.96
C PHE A 372 -12.15 9.17 0.52
N ASN A 373 -13.11 9.53 1.39
CA ASN A 373 -13.19 8.93 2.71
C ASN A 373 -13.84 7.55 2.58
N GLY A 374 -13.26 6.52 3.22
CA GLY A 374 -13.78 5.17 3.05
C GLY A 374 -12.84 4.10 3.58
N HIS A 375 -13.09 2.88 3.12
CA HIS A 375 -12.40 1.66 3.50
C HIS A 375 -11.63 1.03 2.33
N HIS A 376 -10.77 0.09 2.65
CA HIS A 376 -9.91 -0.60 1.68
C HIS A 376 -10.64 -1.17 0.46
N PRO A 377 -11.76 -1.91 0.60
CA PRO A 377 -12.45 -2.52 -0.54
C PRO A 377 -13.22 -1.52 -1.42
N ASP A 378 -13.36 -0.26 -0.99
CA ASP A 378 -14.17 0.74 -1.70
C ASP A 378 -13.61 1.11 -3.08
N GLY A 379 -12.38 0.66 -3.41
CA GLY A 379 -11.80 0.78 -4.75
C GLY A 379 -12.60 0.09 -5.86
N TYR A 380 -13.43 -0.91 -5.53
CA TYR A 380 -14.35 -1.57 -6.47
C TYR A 380 -15.82 -1.20 -6.24
N SER A 381 -16.09 -0.20 -5.44
CA SER A 381 -17.45 0.22 -5.11
C SER A 381 -18.19 0.87 -6.28
N PRO A 382 -19.54 1.00 -6.19
CA PRO A 382 -20.34 1.71 -7.20
C PRO A 382 -19.86 3.10 -7.55
N MET A 383 -19.28 3.85 -6.61
CA MET A 383 -18.78 5.22 -6.85
C MET A 383 -17.47 5.29 -7.64
N VAL A 384 -16.79 4.14 -7.85
CA VAL A 384 -15.48 4.06 -8.54
C VAL A 384 -15.56 3.25 -9.82
N ILE A 385 -16.31 2.14 -9.83
CA ILE A 385 -16.24 1.10 -10.86
C ILE A 385 -16.53 1.61 -12.27
N SER A 386 -17.45 2.57 -12.44
CA SER A 386 -17.76 3.13 -13.75
C SER A 386 -16.59 3.90 -14.35
N ARG A 387 -15.86 4.69 -13.53
CA ARG A 387 -14.65 5.41 -13.98
C ARG A 387 -13.47 4.47 -14.25
N TRP A 388 -13.33 3.43 -13.45
CA TRP A 388 -12.36 2.36 -13.68
C TRP A 388 -12.60 1.66 -15.02
N TYR A 389 -13.85 1.34 -15.35
CA TYR A 389 -14.23 0.76 -16.64
C TYR A 389 -13.97 1.70 -17.82
N GLU A 390 -14.31 3.00 -17.68
CA GLU A 390 -14.03 4.00 -18.71
C GLU A 390 -12.52 4.06 -19.01
N PHE A 391 -11.69 4.10 -17.98
CA PHE A 391 -10.24 4.11 -18.13
C PHE A 391 -9.72 2.88 -18.89
N LEU A 392 -10.18 1.69 -18.52
CA LEU A 392 -9.80 0.44 -19.20
C LEU A 392 -10.30 0.41 -20.65
N CYS A 393 -11.49 0.94 -20.93
CA CYS A 393 -12.00 1.04 -22.29
C CYS A 393 -11.14 1.94 -23.15
N PHE A 394 -10.74 3.11 -22.68
CA PHE A 394 -9.91 4.04 -23.45
C PHE A 394 -8.49 3.52 -23.67
N HIS A 395 -7.84 2.99 -22.64
CA HIS A 395 -6.40 2.71 -22.69
C HIS A 395 -6.05 1.25 -23.01
N VAL A 396 -6.89 0.29 -22.65
CA VAL A 396 -6.64 -1.14 -22.93
C VAL A 396 -7.48 -1.65 -24.10
N ALA A 397 -8.79 -1.44 -24.05
CA ALA A 397 -9.69 -1.94 -25.08
C ALA A 397 -9.71 -1.06 -26.34
N ARG A 398 -9.33 0.22 -26.24
CA ARG A 398 -9.34 1.23 -27.30
C ARG A 398 -10.70 1.35 -27.97
N ARG A 399 -11.73 1.44 -27.15
CA ARG A 399 -13.13 1.61 -27.55
C ARG A 399 -13.83 2.66 -26.69
N ILE A 400 -14.90 3.23 -27.19
CA ILE A 400 -15.78 4.12 -26.42
C ILE A 400 -16.45 3.30 -25.32
N PRO A 401 -16.39 3.75 -24.05
CA PRO A 401 -17.03 3.06 -22.93
C PRO A 401 -18.54 2.92 -23.15
N GLN A 402 -19.00 1.70 -23.18
CA GLN A 402 -20.42 1.37 -23.22
C GLN A 402 -20.65 0.03 -22.54
N LEU A 403 -21.45 0.04 -21.47
CA LEU A 403 -21.80 -1.18 -20.75
C LEU A 403 -22.93 -1.92 -21.45
N PRO A 404 -22.83 -3.25 -21.61
CA PRO A 404 -23.93 -4.07 -22.05
C PRO A 404 -25.16 -3.90 -21.15
N GLU A 405 -26.37 -3.88 -21.73
CA GLU A 405 -27.60 -3.74 -20.95
C GLU A 405 -27.78 -4.80 -19.87
N ILE A 406 -27.32 -6.04 -20.13
CA ILE A 406 -27.36 -7.13 -19.15
C ILE A 406 -26.47 -6.84 -17.95
N VAL A 407 -25.28 -6.25 -18.14
CA VAL A 407 -24.37 -5.85 -17.04
C VAL A 407 -25.00 -4.76 -16.19
N ARG A 408 -25.64 -3.76 -16.84
CA ARG A 408 -26.39 -2.72 -16.13
C ARG A 408 -27.54 -3.30 -15.31
N ALA A 409 -28.28 -4.26 -15.88
CA ALA A 409 -29.42 -4.90 -15.20
C ALA A 409 -28.97 -5.75 -14.00
N LEU A 410 -27.80 -6.38 -14.07
CA LEU A 410 -27.25 -7.19 -12.97
C LEU A 410 -26.54 -6.35 -11.89
N GLY A 411 -26.06 -5.16 -12.24
CA GLY A 411 -25.31 -4.29 -11.35
C GLY A 411 -25.92 -4.12 -9.96
N PRO A 412 -27.21 -3.69 -9.84
CA PRO A 412 -27.85 -3.51 -8.54
C PRO A 412 -27.83 -4.75 -7.66
N SER A 413 -28.09 -5.94 -8.23
CA SER A 413 -28.05 -7.21 -7.48
C SER A 413 -26.66 -7.59 -7.03
N LEU A 414 -25.64 -7.38 -7.87
CA LEU A 414 -24.24 -7.62 -7.52
C LEU A 414 -23.76 -6.68 -6.41
N PHE A 415 -24.14 -5.41 -6.49
CA PHE A 415 -23.82 -4.46 -5.43
C PHE A 415 -24.55 -4.79 -4.12
N ALA A 416 -25.81 -5.23 -4.20
CA ALA A 416 -26.53 -5.69 -3.00
C ALA A 416 -25.83 -6.90 -2.34
N GLU A 417 -25.33 -7.84 -3.15
CA GLU A 417 -24.61 -9.03 -2.65
C GLU A 417 -23.27 -8.65 -1.97
N HIS A 418 -22.48 -7.77 -2.62
CA HIS A 418 -21.12 -7.51 -2.17
C HIS A 418 -20.97 -6.27 -1.27
N PHE A 419 -21.82 -5.26 -1.43
CA PHE A 419 -21.78 -4.00 -0.68
C PHE A 419 -22.99 -3.78 0.23
N GLY A 420 -23.94 -4.72 0.25
CA GLY A 420 -25.08 -4.71 1.17
C GLY A 420 -26.19 -3.69 0.81
N TYR A 421 -26.16 -3.08 -0.37
CA TYR A 421 -27.20 -2.19 -0.87
C TYR A 421 -27.26 -2.19 -2.40
N GLU A 422 -28.43 -1.94 -2.96
CA GLU A 422 -28.59 -1.79 -4.40
C GLU A 422 -28.05 -0.44 -4.88
N ALA A 423 -27.25 -0.45 -5.93
CA ALA A 423 -26.75 0.75 -6.59
C ALA A 423 -26.75 0.57 -8.11
N GLU A 424 -27.05 1.63 -8.84
CA GLU A 424 -26.95 1.65 -10.28
C GLU A 424 -25.55 2.05 -10.73
N LEU A 425 -25.12 1.51 -11.87
CA LEU A 425 -23.91 1.94 -12.56
C LEU A 425 -24.15 3.33 -13.18
N GLU A 426 -23.16 4.22 -13.13
CA GLU A 426 -23.23 5.53 -13.77
C GLU A 426 -23.57 5.40 -15.27
N PRO A 427 -24.29 6.36 -15.87
CA PRO A 427 -24.56 6.37 -17.31
C PRO A 427 -23.30 6.36 -18.16
N ASP A 428 -23.39 5.80 -19.37
CA ASP A 428 -22.29 5.87 -20.35
C ASP A 428 -22.16 7.33 -20.86
N ARG A 429 -21.09 7.99 -20.49
CA ARG A 429 -20.89 9.43 -20.71
C ARG A 429 -20.49 9.82 -22.13
N PHE A 430 -19.84 8.92 -22.88
CA PHE A 430 -19.17 9.19 -24.15
C PHE A 430 -19.91 8.66 -25.38
N THR A 431 -21.10 8.07 -25.22
CA THR A 431 -21.88 7.48 -26.32
C THR A 431 -22.37 8.49 -27.33
N HIS A 432 -22.43 9.78 -26.99
CA HIS A 432 -22.80 10.86 -27.88
C HIS A 432 -21.79 11.09 -29.05
N HIS A 433 -20.55 10.54 -28.91
CA HIS A 433 -19.57 10.56 -30.00
C HIS A 433 -19.81 9.49 -31.08
N GLY A 434 -20.79 8.58 -30.89
CA GLY A 434 -21.01 7.47 -31.83
C GLY A 434 -19.77 6.58 -31.97
N ASP A 435 -19.22 6.49 -33.19
CA ASP A 435 -18.02 5.68 -33.47
C ASP A 435 -16.71 6.50 -33.45
N ASP A 436 -16.77 7.79 -33.14
CA ASP A 436 -15.58 8.67 -33.11
C ASP A 436 -14.79 8.52 -31.81
N PHE A 437 -13.98 7.44 -31.75
CA PHE A 437 -13.11 7.15 -30.61
C PHE A 437 -12.14 8.30 -30.32
N ALA A 438 -11.60 8.97 -31.36
CA ALA A 438 -10.62 10.02 -31.15
C ALA A 438 -11.24 11.24 -30.46
N ALA A 439 -12.48 11.61 -30.83
CA ALA A 439 -13.21 12.70 -30.19
C ALA A 439 -13.59 12.33 -28.74
N ALA A 440 -14.03 11.08 -28.49
CA ALA A 440 -14.35 10.61 -27.15
C ALA A 440 -13.12 10.59 -26.23
N LEU A 441 -11.99 10.13 -26.73
CA LEU A 441 -10.72 10.11 -25.99
C LEU A 441 -10.26 11.56 -25.69
N ALA A 442 -10.35 12.48 -26.66
CA ALA A 442 -9.96 13.87 -26.45
C ALA A 442 -10.84 14.57 -25.38
N GLU A 443 -12.15 14.26 -25.33
CA GLU A 443 -13.03 14.77 -24.26
C GLU A 443 -12.62 14.18 -22.91
N TYR A 444 -12.37 12.87 -22.83
CA TYR A 444 -11.91 12.22 -21.63
C TYR A 444 -10.56 12.79 -21.14
N GLU A 445 -9.59 12.99 -22.03
CA GLU A 445 -8.28 13.54 -21.71
C GLU A 445 -8.32 15.00 -21.25
N ALA A 446 -9.36 15.75 -21.64
CA ALA A 446 -9.58 17.13 -21.21
C ALA A 446 -10.17 17.25 -19.79
N GLU A 447 -10.64 16.16 -19.19
CA GLU A 447 -11.14 16.19 -17.82
C GLU A 447 -9.99 16.37 -16.79
N PRO A 448 -10.26 17.04 -15.64
CA PRO A 448 -9.29 17.12 -14.55
C PRO A 448 -8.81 15.73 -14.10
N ARG A 449 -7.57 15.66 -13.69
CA ARG A 449 -6.87 14.37 -13.41
C ARG A 449 -7.26 13.72 -12.09
N VAL A 450 -7.67 14.51 -11.09
CA VAL A 450 -7.98 14.02 -9.74
C VAL A 450 -9.42 14.33 -9.40
N ARG A 451 -10.15 13.31 -9.00
CA ARG A 451 -11.52 13.38 -8.52
C ARG A 451 -11.52 13.12 -7.01
N ILE A 452 -11.99 14.07 -6.22
CA ILE A 452 -12.09 13.97 -4.76
C ILE A 452 -13.57 13.82 -4.40
N LEU A 453 -13.95 12.68 -3.84
CA LEU A 453 -15.31 12.40 -3.40
C LEU A 453 -15.43 12.71 -1.91
N PHE A 454 -16.39 13.52 -1.55
CA PHE A 454 -16.61 13.95 -0.18
C PHE A 454 -17.85 13.26 0.42
N GLU A 455 -17.74 12.93 1.70
CA GLU A 455 -18.80 12.38 2.53
C GLU A 455 -19.37 11.06 1.98
N SER A 456 -18.48 10.18 1.54
CA SER A 456 -18.82 8.79 1.26
C SER A 456 -19.44 8.16 2.52
N GLY A 457 -20.57 7.49 2.34
CA GLY A 457 -21.39 6.97 3.43
C GLY A 457 -22.70 7.73 3.64
N ALA A 458 -22.81 8.94 3.09
CA ALA A 458 -23.97 9.81 3.28
C ALA A 458 -24.64 10.29 1.99
N GLY A 459 -24.21 9.77 0.83
CA GLY A 459 -24.78 10.13 -0.49
C GLY A 459 -26.02 9.34 -0.89
N ASN A 460 -26.51 8.45 -0.03
CA ASN A 460 -27.65 7.56 -0.29
C ASN A 460 -28.56 7.48 0.95
N ASP A 461 -29.79 7.04 0.78
CA ASP A 461 -30.73 6.78 1.88
C ASP A 461 -30.25 5.62 2.81
N VAL A 462 -29.41 4.72 2.29
CA VAL A 462 -28.72 3.70 3.06
C VAL A 462 -27.45 4.31 3.65
N LEU A 463 -27.52 4.69 4.92
CA LEU A 463 -26.36 5.29 5.62
C LEU A 463 -25.19 4.31 5.70
N GLY A 464 -23.99 4.79 5.43
CA GLY A 464 -22.78 3.98 5.35
C GLY A 464 -22.54 3.33 3.97
N ALA A 465 -23.47 3.50 3.01
CA ALA A 465 -23.28 3.02 1.64
C ALA A 465 -22.08 3.69 0.96
N THR A 466 -21.43 2.99 0.03
CA THR A 466 -20.34 3.55 -0.79
C THR A 466 -20.90 4.54 -1.83
N SER A 467 -21.41 5.66 -1.34
CA SER A 467 -22.02 6.75 -2.10
C SER A 467 -21.65 8.07 -1.45
N HIS A 468 -21.10 8.99 -2.23
CA HIS A 468 -20.66 10.32 -1.78
C HIS A 468 -21.77 11.36 -1.93
N ARG A 469 -21.71 12.45 -1.16
CA ARG A 469 -22.70 13.54 -1.25
C ARG A 469 -22.36 14.58 -2.31
N PHE A 470 -21.08 14.86 -2.51
CA PHE A 470 -20.58 15.84 -3.48
C PHE A 470 -19.12 15.52 -3.84
N GLU A 471 -18.61 16.16 -4.88
CA GLU A 471 -17.26 15.95 -5.36
C GLU A 471 -16.59 17.25 -5.81
N ALA A 472 -15.25 17.22 -5.88
CA ALA A 472 -14.45 18.22 -6.53
C ALA A 472 -13.46 17.57 -7.49
N SER A 473 -13.15 18.24 -8.59
CA SER A 473 -12.15 17.80 -9.54
C SER A 473 -11.01 18.81 -9.62
N THR A 474 -9.78 18.32 -9.76
CA THR A 474 -8.55 19.13 -9.78
C THR A 474 -7.48 18.48 -10.64
N GLU A 475 -6.44 19.25 -11.01
CA GLU A 475 -5.35 18.75 -11.85
C GLU A 475 -4.32 17.88 -11.10
N SER A 476 -4.20 18.04 -9.79
CA SER A 476 -3.22 17.31 -8.96
C SER A 476 -3.70 17.14 -7.52
N PHE A 477 -2.99 16.34 -6.73
CA PHE A 477 -3.15 16.28 -5.29
C PHE A 477 -1.78 16.43 -4.58
N PRO A 478 -1.61 17.35 -3.61
CA PRO A 478 -2.61 18.36 -3.20
C PRO A 478 -3.09 19.24 -4.38
N PRO A 479 -4.34 19.77 -4.30
CA PRO A 479 -4.86 20.68 -5.31
C PRO A 479 -3.99 21.94 -5.49
N PRO A 480 -3.89 22.52 -6.69
CA PRO A 480 -3.23 23.81 -6.89
C PRO A 480 -3.87 24.90 -6.05
N GLY A 481 -3.05 25.77 -5.48
CA GLY A 481 -3.50 26.87 -4.64
C GLY A 481 -3.79 26.51 -3.19
N VAL A 482 -3.52 25.28 -2.76
CA VAL A 482 -3.53 24.92 -1.34
C VAL A 482 -2.47 25.73 -0.59
N GLU A 483 -2.84 26.29 0.55
CA GLU A 483 -2.00 27.13 1.39
C GLU A 483 -1.90 26.57 2.80
N PRO A 484 -0.72 26.68 3.48
CA PRO A 484 -0.55 26.28 4.87
C PRO A 484 -1.25 27.27 5.80
N ARG A 485 -2.34 26.87 6.44
CA ARG A 485 -2.99 27.64 7.51
C ARG A 485 -2.51 27.14 8.86
N ARG A 486 -2.26 28.08 9.77
CA ARG A 486 -1.66 27.86 11.08
C ARG A 486 -2.64 28.16 12.21
N TRP A 487 -2.69 27.25 13.20
CA TRP A 487 -3.39 27.46 14.46
C TRP A 487 -2.42 27.14 15.60
N TRP A 488 -2.14 28.13 16.41
CA TRP A 488 -1.22 27.98 17.53
C TRP A 488 -1.89 27.36 18.73
N LEU A 489 -1.16 26.51 19.46
CA LEU A 489 -1.64 25.84 20.66
C LEU A 489 -1.56 26.79 21.86
N ALA A 490 -2.69 27.00 22.56
CA ALA A 490 -2.75 27.77 23.80
C ALA A 490 -3.07 26.85 25.01
N ALA A 491 -2.56 27.18 26.17
CA ALA A 491 -2.65 26.30 27.36
C ALA A 491 -4.06 26.20 27.97
N ASP A 492 -4.95 27.08 27.63
CA ASP A 492 -6.37 27.05 28.00
C ASP A 492 -7.21 26.08 27.13
N GLY A 493 -6.55 25.31 26.26
CA GLY A 493 -7.21 24.40 25.33
C GLY A 493 -7.67 25.04 24.02
N ALA A 494 -7.26 26.27 23.71
CA ALA A 494 -7.60 26.92 22.47
C ALA A 494 -6.60 26.66 21.34
N LEU A 495 -7.11 26.63 20.11
CA LEU A 495 -6.34 26.77 18.87
C LEU A 495 -6.59 28.19 18.33
N VAL A 496 -5.54 29.00 18.27
CA VAL A 496 -5.63 30.45 17.98
C VAL A 496 -4.83 30.83 16.74
N ASP A 497 -5.21 31.93 16.08
CA ASP A 497 -4.56 32.37 14.83
C ASP A 497 -3.16 32.99 15.08
N ASP A 498 -2.94 33.61 16.24
CA ASP A 498 -1.67 34.25 16.60
C ASP A 498 -0.91 33.46 17.69
N ALA A 499 0.41 33.43 17.58
CA ALA A 499 1.27 32.74 18.55
C ALA A 499 1.11 33.37 19.98
N PRO A 500 0.79 32.56 21.01
CA PRO A 500 0.71 33.06 22.38
C PRO A 500 2.08 33.59 22.84
N VAL A 501 2.11 34.84 23.33
CA VAL A 501 3.37 35.51 23.75
C VAL A 501 3.85 34.99 25.07
N GLU A 502 2.95 34.65 25.98
CA GLU A 502 3.31 34.16 27.32
C GLU A 502 3.68 32.68 27.27
N ALA A 503 4.73 32.29 27.95
CA ALA A 503 5.14 30.91 28.07
C ALA A 503 4.09 30.09 28.83
N ALA A 504 3.58 29.05 28.23
CA ALA A 504 2.57 28.17 28.80
C ALA A 504 2.77 26.73 28.32
N THR A 505 2.20 25.76 29.05
CA THR A 505 2.37 24.35 28.76
C THR A 505 1.07 23.58 29.04
N ALA A 506 0.88 22.48 28.32
CA ALA A 506 -0.11 21.44 28.62
C ALA A 506 0.61 20.13 28.88
N THR A 507 -0.01 19.19 29.60
CA THR A 507 0.63 17.93 29.99
C THR A 507 -0.33 16.77 29.82
N TYR A 508 0.19 15.63 29.33
CA TYR A 508 -0.51 14.35 29.37
C TYR A 508 0.41 13.25 29.87
N VAL A 509 -0.18 12.15 30.30
CA VAL A 509 0.52 10.96 30.80
C VAL A 509 0.33 9.84 29.80
N ASP A 510 1.36 9.05 29.52
CA ASP A 510 1.28 7.87 28.67
C ASP A 510 0.12 6.97 29.07
N ASP A 511 -0.65 6.51 28.06
CA ASP A 511 -1.66 5.47 28.21
C ASP A 511 -1.05 4.12 27.81
N PRO A 512 -0.75 3.24 28.78
CA PRO A 512 -0.11 1.96 28.50
C PRO A 512 -0.97 1.01 27.67
N ASP A 513 -2.28 1.24 27.66
CA ASP A 513 -3.24 0.39 26.96
C ASP A 513 -3.64 0.94 25.57
N ALA A 514 -3.21 2.16 25.21
CA ALA A 514 -3.62 2.81 23.97
C ALA A 514 -3.25 1.97 22.73
N GLY A 515 -2.01 1.47 22.68
CA GLY A 515 -1.48 0.75 21.54
C GLY A 515 -2.16 -0.59 21.24
N ALA A 516 -2.77 -1.21 22.23
CA ALA A 516 -3.46 -2.49 22.07
C ALA A 516 -4.86 -2.36 21.44
N LEU A 517 -5.37 -1.15 21.24
CA LEU A 517 -6.75 -0.89 20.90
C LEU A 517 -6.87 -0.30 19.48
N GLY A 518 -7.47 -1.06 18.57
CA GLY A 518 -8.18 -0.56 17.40
C GLY A 518 -9.67 -0.47 17.72
N TYR A 519 -10.46 0.22 16.91
CA TYR A 519 -11.91 0.25 17.13
C TYR A 519 -12.69 -0.87 16.39
N ALA A 520 -12.01 -1.78 15.70
CA ALA A 520 -12.54 -3.05 15.23
C ALA A 520 -11.85 -4.19 16.01
N THR A 521 -12.63 -5.16 16.46
CA THR A 521 -12.17 -6.11 17.49
C THR A 521 -11.72 -7.46 16.95
N ASP A 522 -12.13 -7.84 15.74
CA ASP A 522 -11.77 -9.12 15.12
C ASP A 522 -11.39 -8.95 13.65
N LEU A 523 -10.09 -9.00 13.40
CA LEU A 523 -9.53 -8.77 12.07
C LEU A 523 -10.08 -9.71 10.99
N LEU A 524 -10.21 -11.00 11.29
CA LEU A 524 -10.58 -11.99 10.28
C LEU A 524 -12.08 -12.00 9.97
N SER A 525 -12.92 -11.84 10.99
CA SER A 525 -14.37 -11.77 10.80
C SER A 525 -14.84 -10.40 10.33
N ASP A 526 -14.13 -9.34 10.71
CA ASP A 526 -14.53 -7.97 10.41
C ASP A 526 -14.05 -7.48 9.02
N LEU A 527 -12.96 -8.02 8.48
CA LEU A 527 -12.45 -7.62 7.14
C LEU A 527 -13.53 -7.67 6.05
N GLN A 528 -14.33 -8.72 6.01
CA GLN A 528 -15.41 -8.86 5.03
C GLN A 528 -16.55 -7.86 5.25
N ARG A 529 -16.70 -7.34 6.46
CA ARG A 529 -17.76 -6.38 6.80
C ARG A 529 -17.46 -4.97 6.31
N PHE A 530 -16.20 -4.65 5.99
CA PHE A 530 -15.81 -3.33 5.51
C PHE A 530 -16.34 -2.99 4.11
N THR A 531 -16.86 -3.99 3.39
CA THR A 531 -17.65 -3.74 2.17
C THR A 531 -19.07 -3.25 2.48
N LEU A 532 -19.61 -3.61 3.65
CA LEU A 532 -21.02 -3.37 4.02
C LEU A 532 -21.23 -1.94 4.54
N PRO A 533 -22.48 -1.42 4.52
CA PRO A 533 -22.81 -0.12 5.09
C PRO A 533 -22.67 -0.07 6.62
N ASP A 534 -23.00 -1.15 7.30
CA ASP A 534 -22.99 -1.24 8.76
C ASP A 534 -21.67 -1.85 9.26
N VAL A 535 -20.64 -1.02 9.35
CA VAL A 535 -19.35 -1.39 9.96
C VAL A 535 -19.39 -1.02 11.43
N PRO A 536 -19.32 -2.00 12.36
CA PRO A 536 -19.30 -1.70 13.79
C PRO A 536 -18.02 -0.91 14.13
N THR A 537 -18.22 0.20 14.81
CA THR A 537 -17.12 1.03 15.30
C THR A 537 -17.29 1.28 16.80
N ASP A 538 -16.25 0.99 17.57
CA ASP A 538 -16.14 1.37 18.99
C ASP A 538 -14.99 2.38 19.14
N TRP A 539 -15.24 3.59 18.67
CA TRP A 539 -14.27 4.68 18.79
C TRP A 539 -14.37 5.35 20.15
N SER A 540 -13.57 4.89 21.09
CA SER A 540 -13.56 5.37 22.46
C SER A 540 -12.67 6.61 22.64
N ARG A 541 -13.02 7.45 23.63
CA ARG A 541 -12.25 8.62 24.01
C ARG A 541 -11.11 8.25 24.95
N PHE A 542 -9.96 8.90 24.83
CA PHE A 542 -8.91 8.88 25.85
C PHE A 542 -9.43 9.56 27.14
N ALA A 543 -9.02 9.05 28.30
CA ALA A 543 -9.20 9.76 29.55
C ALA A 543 -8.45 11.11 29.53
N ASP A 544 -8.97 12.11 30.23
CA ASP A 544 -8.42 13.48 30.16
C ASP A 544 -6.95 13.56 30.58
N VAL A 545 -6.51 12.69 31.50
CA VAL A 545 -5.11 12.61 31.94
C VAL A 545 -4.16 12.08 30.83
N HIS A 546 -4.69 11.36 29.84
CA HIS A 546 -3.92 10.72 28.77
C HIS A 546 -3.94 11.50 27.45
N ARG A 547 -4.42 12.74 27.47
CA ARG A 547 -4.54 13.58 26.28
C ARG A 547 -4.33 15.06 26.57
N VAL A 548 -3.86 15.77 25.54
CA VAL A 548 -4.02 17.22 25.41
C VAL A 548 -4.99 17.46 24.28
N ALA A 549 -6.10 18.13 24.52
CA ALA A 549 -7.10 18.48 23.50
C ALA A 549 -7.21 20.00 23.39
N LEU A 550 -7.29 20.48 22.15
CA LEU A 550 -7.36 21.91 21.83
C LEU A 550 -8.39 22.13 20.72
N GLU A 551 -9.15 23.22 20.79
CA GLU A 551 -10.22 23.56 19.84
C GLU A 551 -10.09 24.98 19.30
N THR A 552 -10.54 25.17 18.07
CA THR A 552 -10.80 26.53 17.56
C THR A 552 -12.08 27.11 18.17
N GLU A 553 -12.25 28.42 18.10
CA GLU A 553 -13.59 29.01 18.15
C GLU A 553 -14.43 28.44 17.00
N PRO A 554 -15.80 28.54 17.07
CA PRO A 554 -16.64 28.16 15.93
C PRO A 554 -16.16 28.85 14.65
N LEU A 555 -15.93 28.07 13.61
CA LEU A 555 -15.48 28.57 12.32
C LEU A 555 -16.51 29.53 11.73
N ALA A 556 -16.07 30.72 11.32
CA ALA A 556 -16.97 31.71 10.72
C ALA A 556 -17.45 31.31 9.32
N GLU A 557 -16.64 30.53 8.61
CA GLU A 557 -16.90 30.02 7.26
C GLU A 557 -16.42 28.57 7.17
N ALA A 558 -16.86 27.85 6.14
CA ALA A 558 -16.39 26.49 5.89
C ALA A 558 -14.90 26.49 5.49
N VAL A 559 -14.15 25.52 6.01
CA VAL A 559 -12.72 25.34 5.70
C VAL A 559 -12.54 24.03 4.98
N VAL A 560 -12.11 24.09 3.72
CA VAL A 560 -11.77 22.91 2.92
C VAL A 560 -10.30 22.59 3.13
N VAL A 561 -10.00 21.37 3.57
CA VAL A 561 -8.64 20.86 3.74
C VAL A 561 -8.41 19.76 2.70
N ALA A 562 -7.26 19.80 1.98
CA ALA A 562 -6.90 18.78 1.00
C ALA A 562 -5.40 18.63 0.88
N GLY A 563 -4.84 17.59 1.51
CA GLY A 563 -3.39 17.32 1.54
C GLY A 563 -2.93 16.70 2.85
N ALA A 564 -1.62 16.67 3.07
CA ALA A 564 -0.99 16.31 4.34
C ALA A 564 -0.78 17.55 5.20
N GLY A 565 -0.84 17.39 6.51
CA GLY A 565 -0.51 18.43 7.49
C GLY A 565 0.49 17.95 8.52
N HIS A 566 0.74 18.79 9.53
CA HIS A 566 1.58 18.41 10.67
C HIS A 566 1.30 19.29 11.89
N VAL A 567 1.78 18.83 13.04
CA VAL A 567 1.95 19.67 14.23
C VAL A 567 3.43 19.94 14.41
N ASP A 568 3.85 21.20 14.29
CA ASP A 568 5.21 21.61 14.66
C ASP A 568 5.25 21.75 16.18
N LEU A 569 5.77 20.70 16.83
CA LEU A 569 5.58 20.43 18.25
C LEU A 569 6.85 20.72 19.05
N TRP A 570 6.77 21.64 20.00
CA TRP A 570 7.69 21.73 21.11
C TRP A 570 7.26 20.75 22.20
N PHE A 571 8.13 19.82 22.52
CA PHE A 571 7.83 18.67 23.36
C PHE A 571 8.93 18.44 24.40
N GLN A 572 8.52 18.21 25.63
CA GLN A 572 9.42 17.85 26.71
C GLN A 572 9.06 16.42 27.15
N PRO A 573 9.85 15.43 26.75
CA PRO A 573 9.57 14.04 27.06
C PRO A 573 9.78 13.72 28.54
N GLY A 574 8.98 12.82 29.08
CA GLY A 574 9.19 12.23 30.41
C GLY A 574 10.13 11.03 30.40
N THR A 575 10.51 10.54 29.21
CA THR A 575 11.32 9.33 29.01
C THR A 575 12.34 9.57 27.90
N ASP A 576 13.31 8.67 27.74
CA ASP A 576 14.32 8.72 26.67
C ASP A 576 13.78 8.20 25.33
N ASP A 577 12.58 7.61 25.31
CA ASP A 577 11.88 7.13 24.13
C ASP A 577 10.36 7.18 24.36
N THR A 578 9.62 7.68 23.40
CA THR A 578 8.15 7.74 23.43
C THR A 578 7.59 7.87 22.01
N ALA A 579 6.30 7.74 21.87
CA ALA A 579 5.58 7.98 20.62
C ALA A 579 4.39 8.93 20.84
N VAL A 580 4.10 9.75 19.85
CA VAL A 580 3.03 10.76 19.92
C VAL A 580 2.08 10.59 18.74
N GLN A 581 0.78 10.69 19.00
CA GLN A 581 -0.28 10.74 18.02
C GLN A 581 -0.94 12.11 17.98
N ALA A 582 -1.24 12.58 16.77
CA ALA A 582 -2.14 13.70 16.54
C ALA A 582 -3.43 13.16 15.92
N THR A 583 -4.57 13.53 16.50
CA THR A 583 -5.90 13.22 15.97
C THR A 583 -6.64 14.51 15.66
N LEU A 584 -7.12 14.65 14.42
CA LEU A 584 -8.01 15.73 14.01
C LEU A 584 -9.46 15.26 14.07
N THR A 585 -10.32 16.08 14.67
CA THR A 585 -11.76 15.85 14.71
C THR A 585 -12.51 17.15 14.40
N GLU A 586 -13.73 17.02 13.88
CA GLU A 586 -14.69 18.10 13.74
C GLU A 586 -15.70 18.02 14.90
N ILE A 587 -15.77 19.09 15.71
CA ILE A 587 -16.82 19.25 16.73
C ILE A 587 -17.95 20.00 16.05
N ARG A 588 -19.01 19.27 15.76
CA ARG A 588 -20.16 19.73 14.99
C ARG A 588 -21.10 20.52 15.87
N ASP A 589 -21.84 21.46 15.29
CA ASP A 589 -22.83 22.28 15.99
C ASP A 589 -24.08 21.48 16.41
N ASP A 590 -24.30 20.28 15.85
CA ASP A 590 -25.35 19.33 16.23
C ASP A 590 -24.98 18.45 17.44
N GLY A 591 -23.79 18.65 18.04
CA GLY A 591 -23.37 18.01 19.28
C GLY A 591 -22.59 16.70 19.09
N TYR A 592 -22.13 16.41 17.88
CA TYR A 592 -21.28 15.25 17.61
C TYR A 592 -19.82 15.65 17.38
N GLU A 593 -18.92 14.72 17.73
CA GLU A 593 -17.50 14.75 17.37
C GLU A 593 -17.27 13.73 16.26
N GLN A 594 -16.83 14.20 15.08
CA GLN A 594 -16.55 13.41 13.89
C GLN A 594 -15.05 13.23 13.75
N ARG A 595 -14.55 11.97 13.70
CA ARG A 595 -13.16 11.72 13.36
C ARG A 595 -12.86 12.16 11.92
N VAL A 596 -11.70 12.80 11.72
CA VAL A 596 -11.26 13.24 10.39
C VAL A 596 -9.99 12.48 9.99
N GLN A 597 -8.85 12.70 10.65
CA GLN A 597 -7.59 12.07 10.30
C GLN A 597 -6.65 11.98 11.51
N SER A 598 -5.63 11.14 11.41
CA SER A 598 -4.59 10.98 12.42
C SER A 598 -3.20 10.91 11.79
N GLY A 599 -2.19 10.99 12.64
CA GLY A 599 -0.81 10.72 12.29
C GLY A 599 0.03 10.40 13.53
N TRP A 600 1.16 9.77 13.34
CA TRP A 600 1.99 9.20 14.40
C TRP A 600 3.45 9.48 14.17
N HIS A 601 4.20 9.66 15.24
CA HIS A 601 5.64 9.79 15.16
C HIS A 601 6.32 9.36 16.48
N ARG A 602 7.49 8.75 16.35
CA ARG A 602 8.40 8.42 17.44
C ARG A 602 9.61 9.36 17.38
N PRO A 603 9.68 10.37 18.25
CA PRO A 603 10.61 11.50 18.10
C PRO A 603 12.10 11.17 18.23
N VAL A 604 12.47 9.97 18.65
CA VAL A 604 13.87 9.49 18.57
C VAL A 604 14.38 9.45 17.13
N HIS A 605 13.48 9.47 16.14
CA HIS A 605 13.77 9.62 14.71
C HIS A 605 13.51 11.06 14.26
N ALA A 606 14.32 12.00 14.77
CA ALA A 606 14.09 13.44 14.57
C ALA A 606 14.61 13.99 13.22
N LYS A 607 15.39 13.22 12.45
CA LYS A 607 15.95 13.68 11.18
C LYS A 607 14.95 13.55 10.04
N GLU A 608 14.44 14.69 9.59
CA GLU A 608 13.57 14.75 8.42
C GLU A 608 14.27 14.28 7.13
N ASP A 609 13.51 13.70 6.23
CA ASP A 609 13.92 13.38 4.86
C ASP A 609 13.62 14.59 3.97
N PRO A 610 14.64 15.41 3.58
CA PRO A 610 14.41 16.65 2.83
C PRO A 610 13.91 16.42 1.40
N ALA A 611 14.06 15.21 0.86
CA ALA A 611 13.53 14.87 -0.45
C ALA A 611 12.01 14.63 -0.44
N HIS A 612 11.45 14.34 0.75
CA HIS A 612 10.04 13.97 0.91
C HIS A 612 9.30 14.88 1.91
N SER A 613 9.92 15.98 2.31
CA SER A 613 9.34 16.97 3.21
C SER A 613 9.27 18.35 2.55
N ASP A 614 8.20 19.09 2.87
CA ASP A 614 7.99 20.48 2.48
C ASP A 614 7.28 21.25 3.62
N ASP A 615 6.68 22.40 3.33
CA ASP A 615 5.98 23.22 4.33
C ASP A 615 4.71 22.57 4.92
N LEU A 616 4.16 21.56 4.29
CA LEU A 616 2.92 20.86 4.68
C LEU A 616 3.19 19.40 5.04
N ARG A 617 3.86 18.69 4.15
CA ARG A 617 4.19 17.28 4.32
C ARG A 617 5.52 17.14 5.06
N VAL A 618 5.58 16.20 5.99
CA VAL A 618 6.81 15.79 6.66
C VAL A 618 7.02 14.29 6.54
N ASP A 619 8.23 13.87 6.22
CA ASP A 619 8.72 12.50 6.27
C ASP A 619 10.08 12.47 6.95
N TYR A 620 10.47 11.30 7.44
CA TYR A 620 11.70 11.09 8.22
C TYR A 620 12.57 10.01 7.58
N THR A 621 13.87 10.07 7.79
CA THR A 621 14.82 9.07 7.29
C THR A 621 14.65 7.71 7.96
N PHE A 622 14.27 7.68 9.21
CA PHE A 622 14.13 6.50 10.06
C PHE A 622 15.37 5.59 10.11
N ARG A 623 16.53 6.08 9.74
CA ARG A 623 17.80 5.32 9.75
C ARG A 623 18.37 5.21 11.15
N ALA A 624 19.04 4.09 11.44
CA ALA A 624 19.68 3.85 12.75
C ALA A 624 20.70 4.95 13.12
N ASP A 625 21.50 5.40 12.15
CA ASP A 625 22.51 6.46 12.37
C ASP A 625 21.89 7.84 12.64
N ASP A 626 20.64 8.03 12.29
CA ASP A 626 19.90 9.28 12.48
C ASP A 626 19.02 9.26 13.74
N ARG A 627 19.01 8.14 14.45
CA ARG A 627 18.25 7.96 15.68
C ARG A 627 19.03 8.52 16.88
N ALA A 628 18.35 9.29 17.72
CA ALA A 628 18.91 9.84 18.96
C ALA A 628 17.91 9.67 20.12
N PRO A 629 18.34 9.13 21.28
CA PRO A 629 17.50 9.10 22.47
C PRO A 629 17.07 10.51 22.88
N LEU A 630 15.84 10.64 23.34
CA LEU A 630 15.35 11.87 23.94
C LEU A 630 16.01 12.11 25.31
N VAL A 631 16.09 13.34 25.70
CA VAL A 631 16.57 13.70 27.05
C VAL A 631 15.35 14.07 27.91
N PRO A 632 15.00 13.26 28.93
CA PRO A 632 13.85 13.55 29.78
C PRO A 632 13.97 14.94 30.42
N GLY A 633 12.92 15.72 30.27
CA GLY A 633 12.86 17.08 30.82
C GLY A 633 13.49 18.17 29.94
N ASP A 634 14.17 17.84 28.84
CA ASP A 634 14.69 18.82 27.89
C ASP A 634 13.69 19.08 26.74
N TRP A 635 13.66 20.31 26.25
CA TRP A 635 12.82 20.65 25.11
C TRP A 635 13.40 20.09 23.82
N THR A 636 12.57 19.33 23.07
CA THR A 636 12.84 18.92 21.70
C THR A 636 11.76 19.48 20.77
N ARG A 637 12.10 19.69 19.52
CA ARG A 637 11.16 20.16 18.49
C ARG A 637 11.18 19.19 17.32
N PHE A 638 10.01 18.80 16.86
CA PHE A 638 9.82 17.97 15.67
C PHE A 638 8.45 18.24 15.04
N ARG A 639 8.28 17.88 13.78
CA ARG A 639 6.99 17.97 13.10
C ARG A 639 6.28 16.62 13.16
N LEU A 640 5.18 16.54 13.92
CA LEU A 640 4.33 15.35 14.00
C LEU A 640 3.43 15.30 12.76
N PRO A 641 3.60 14.33 11.83
CA PRO A 641 2.81 14.29 10.58
C PRO A 641 1.34 14.04 10.87
N ILE A 642 0.47 14.62 10.02
CA ILE A 642 -0.93 14.25 9.85
C ILE A 642 -1.06 13.75 8.43
N TYR A 643 -1.54 12.51 8.27
CA TYR A 643 -1.56 11.84 6.98
C TYR A 643 -2.50 12.53 5.98
N PRO A 644 -2.27 12.39 4.66
CA PRO A 644 -3.09 13.03 3.64
C PRO A 644 -4.58 12.73 3.78
N PHE A 645 -5.42 13.74 3.56
CA PHE A 645 -6.87 13.63 3.55
C PHE A 645 -7.52 14.80 2.81
N ALA A 646 -8.82 14.68 2.54
CA ALA A 646 -9.66 15.81 2.16
C ALA A 646 -10.94 15.82 3.03
N HIS A 647 -11.29 17.00 3.55
CA HIS A 647 -12.46 17.19 4.42
C HIS A 647 -12.96 18.63 4.36
N VAL A 648 -14.24 18.82 4.58
CA VAL A 648 -14.88 20.15 4.71
C VAL A 648 -15.32 20.33 6.16
N PHE A 649 -14.57 21.15 6.92
CA PHE A 649 -15.03 21.63 8.22
C PHE A 649 -16.08 22.72 7.99
N ARG A 650 -17.28 22.52 8.47
CA ARG A 650 -18.38 23.44 8.20
C ARG A 650 -18.32 24.72 9.06
N ALA A 651 -18.94 25.78 8.56
CA ALA A 651 -19.19 26.99 9.38
C ALA A 651 -20.00 26.60 10.62
N GLY A 652 -19.64 27.16 11.78
CA GLY A 652 -20.23 26.83 13.08
C GLY A 652 -19.58 25.63 13.79
N SER A 653 -18.91 24.71 13.08
CA SER A 653 -18.10 23.66 13.67
C SER A 653 -16.83 24.19 14.28
N ARG A 654 -16.17 23.37 15.13
CA ARG A 654 -14.82 23.62 15.64
C ARG A 654 -13.88 22.53 15.15
N LEU A 655 -12.66 22.90 14.82
CA LEU A 655 -11.59 21.94 14.61
C LEU A 655 -11.00 21.60 15.98
N ARG A 656 -10.86 20.31 16.27
CA ARG A 656 -10.18 19.85 17.49
C ARG A 656 -8.91 19.08 17.11
N LEU A 657 -7.81 19.39 17.77
CA LEU A 657 -6.57 18.62 17.80
C LEU A 657 -6.48 17.88 19.12
N THR A 658 -6.22 16.59 19.09
CA THR A 658 -5.89 15.78 20.28
C THR A 658 -4.50 15.21 20.13
N LEU A 659 -3.64 15.41 21.15
CA LEU A 659 -2.32 14.78 21.28
C LEU A 659 -2.39 13.72 22.36
N SER A 660 -1.88 12.52 22.09
CA SER A 660 -1.94 11.35 22.98
C SER A 660 -0.87 10.31 22.65
N THR A 661 -0.79 9.25 23.44
CA THR A 661 -0.11 8.00 23.06
C THR A 661 -0.82 7.39 21.83
N PRO A 662 -0.11 6.82 20.82
CA PRO A 662 -0.71 6.23 19.63
C PRO A 662 -1.65 5.05 19.91
N GLY A 663 -2.79 5.04 19.24
CA GLY A 663 -3.81 3.98 19.30
C GLY A 663 -5.23 4.53 19.30
N ARG A 664 -6.23 3.63 19.30
CA ARG A 664 -7.68 3.88 19.40
C ARG A 664 -8.35 4.60 18.22
N ASP A 665 -7.58 5.19 17.31
CA ASP A 665 -8.12 6.04 16.23
C ASP A 665 -8.16 5.36 14.88
N HIS A 666 -7.80 4.08 14.80
CA HIS A 666 -7.80 3.33 13.56
C HIS A 666 -8.48 1.96 13.77
N PRO A 667 -9.24 1.43 12.82
CA PRO A 667 -9.96 0.17 13.03
C PRO A 667 -9.04 -1.00 13.37
N PHE A 668 -7.94 -1.16 12.64
CA PHE A 668 -7.08 -2.33 12.74
C PHE A 668 -5.61 -2.01 13.03
N TRP A 669 -5.23 -0.74 13.18
CA TRP A 669 -3.86 -0.40 13.52
C TRP A 669 -3.71 -0.36 15.04
N CYS A 670 -2.87 -1.27 15.52
CA CYS A 670 -2.44 -1.37 16.91
C CYS A 670 -0.93 -1.15 16.95
N PHE A 671 -0.43 -0.55 18.01
CA PHE A 671 0.94 -0.06 18.06
C PHE A 671 1.72 -0.68 19.23
N ASP A 672 2.96 -1.12 18.96
CA ASP A 672 3.95 -1.49 19.99
C ASP A 672 4.64 -0.21 20.48
N ASN A 673 3.93 0.56 21.30
CA ASN A 673 4.41 1.86 21.77
C ASN A 673 5.54 1.70 22.80
N PRO A 674 6.59 2.53 22.73
CA PRO A 674 7.60 2.63 23.78
C PRO A 674 7.05 3.43 24.97
N VAL A 675 6.11 2.87 25.74
CA VAL A 675 5.44 3.54 26.85
C VAL A 675 6.08 3.19 28.19
N VAL A 676 6.15 4.18 29.08
CA VAL A 676 6.51 3.99 30.48
C VAL A 676 5.32 4.40 31.35
N PRO A 677 4.65 3.46 32.05
CA PRO A 677 3.48 3.78 32.85
C PRO A 677 3.73 4.93 33.82
N GLY A 678 2.89 5.98 33.75
CA GLY A 678 3.00 7.16 34.58
C GLY A 678 3.99 8.24 34.08
N ALA A 679 4.65 8.01 32.94
CA ALA A 679 5.47 9.05 32.33
C ALA A 679 4.59 10.22 31.85
N ALA A 680 4.97 11.42 32.25
CA ALA A 680 4.28 12.65 31.88
C ALA A 680 5.08 13.40 30.81
N HIS A 681 4.39 13.84 29.78
CA HIS A 681 4.96 14.60 28.67
C HIS A 681 4.37 16.01 28.64
N VAL A 682 5.22 16.99 28.36
CA VAL A 682 4.84 18.41 28.34
C VAL A 682 4.85 18.94 26.91
N VAL A 683 3.77 19.60 26.54
CA VAL A 683 3.57 20.28 25.25
C VAL A 683 3.75 21.79 25.47
N GLY A 684 4.56 22.42 24.65
CA GLY A 684 4.74 23.85 24.66
C GLY A 684 3.57 24.58 23.99
N CYS A 685 2.97 25.55 24.68
CA CYS A 685 1.80 26.29 24.24
C CYS A 685 2.00 27.82 24.21
N GLY A 686 3.21 28.29 24.09
CA GLY A 686 3.49 29.73 23.99
C GLY A 686 4.92 30.14 24.35
N GLY A 687 5.24 31.40 24.20
CA GLY A 687 6.58 31.95 24.38
C GLY A 687 7.58 31.36 23.38
N GLU A 688 8.75 30.98 23.85
CA GLU A 688 9.81 30.36 23.03
C GLU A 688 9.47 28.94 22.60
N HIS A 689 8.46 28.29 23.19
CA HIS A 689 8.04 26.92 22.90
C HIS A 689 6.59 26.90 22.42
N ALA A 690 6.23 27.82 21.53
CA ALA A 690 4.92 27.86 20.91
C ALA A 690 4.82 26.76 19.84
N SER A 691 3.94 25.77 20.05
CA SER A 691 3.59 24.74 19.08
C SER A 691 2.48 25.21 18.15
N VAL A 692 2.44 24.67 16.93
CA VAL A 692 1.48 25.09 15.91
C VAL A 692 0.97 23.92 15.07
N LEU A 693 -0.34 23.83 14.87
CA LEU A 693 -0.98 22.96 13.90
C LEU A 693 -0.95 23.64 12.52
N VAL A 694 -0.48 22.93 11.50
CA VAL A 694 -0.41 23.41 10.11
C VAL A 694 -1.20 22.47 9.22
N LEU A 695 -2.25 22.98 8.55
CA LEU A 695 -3.09 22.20 7.64
C LEU A 695 -3.12 22.80 6.24
N PRO A 696 -3.24 21.93 5.21
CA PRO A 696 -3.33 22.31 3.80
C PRO A 696 -4.74 22.84 3.47
N VAL A 697 -4.99 24.12 3.66
CA VAL A 697 -6.29 24.73 3.34
C VAL A 697 -6.36 25.02 1.84
N TRP A 698 -7.41 24.52 1.21
CA TRP A 698 -7.71 24.78 -0.18
C TRP A 698 -8.72 25.92 -0.25
N PRO A 699 -8.33 27.13 -0.68
CA PRO A 699 -9.17 28.32 -0.69
C PRO A 699 -10.13 28.29 -1.90
N ILE A 700 -11.05 27.34 -1.91
CA ILE A 700 -12.06 27.17 -2.97
C ILE A 700 -13.46 27.32 -2.39
N GLU A 701 -14.34 27.98 -3.15
CA GLU A 701 -15.78 27.88 -2.91
C GLU A 701 -16.24 26.53 -3.48
N LEU A 702 -16.50 25.58 -2.61
CA LEU A 702 -17.00 24.26 -2.98
C LEU A 702 -18.51 24.23 -2.74
N ASP A 703 -19.26 23.84 -3.78
CA ASP A 703 -20.70 23.61 -3.65
C ASP A 703 -20.90 22.32 -2.81
N HIS A 704 -21.24 22.50 -1.56
CA HIS A 704 -21.47 21.42 -0.63
C HIS A 704 -22.76 21.61 0.17
N PRO A 705 -23.43 20.55 0.63
CA PRO A 705 -24.59 20.66 1.51
C PRO A 705 -24.24 21.44 2.79
N VAL A 706 -25.13 22.34 3.20
CA VAL A 706 -24.91 23.14 4.41
C VAL A 706 -25.08 22.32 5.68
N ASP A 707 -25.99 21.34 5.66
CA ASP A 707 -26.24 20.43 6.77
C ASP A 707 -25.15 19.36 6.90
N HIS A 708 -24.84 18.98 8.13
CA HIS A 708 -23.96 17.85 8.40
C HIS A 708 -24.56 16.53 7.90
N PRO A 709 -23.72 15.56 7.48
CA PRO A 709 -24.18 14.20 7.23
C PRO A 709 -24.69 13.58 8.55
N PRO A 710 -25.62 12.61 8.51
CA PRO A 710 -26.04 11.90 9.71
C PRO A 710 -24.83 11.38 10.50
N ALA A 711 -24.84 11.55 11.84
CA ALA A 711 -23.72 11.11 12.67
C ALA A 711 -23.42 9.62 12.51
N GLY A 712 -22.18 9.27 12.30
CA GLY A 712 -21.72 7.88 12.09
C GLY A 712 -22.01 7.29 10.71
N SER A 713 -22.53 8.10 9.73
CA SER A 713 -22.75 7.61 8.37
C SER A 713 -21.49 7.61 7.51
N LEU A 714 -20.50 8.45 7.83
CA LEU A 714 -19.30 8.58 7.00
C LEU A 714 -18.39 7.33 7.12
N ARG A 715 -18.06 6.75 6.00
CA ARG A 715 -17.19 5.57 5.92
C ARG A 715 -15.77 5.92 6.38
N GLY A 716 -15.21 5.11 7.27
CA GLY A 716 -13.88 5.31 7.84
C GLY A 716 -13.76 6.48 8.83
N GLN A 717 -14.84 7.23 9.06
CA GLN A 717 -14.89 8.38 9.94
C GLN A 717 -15.98 8.18 11.01
N PRO A 718 -15.70 7.48 12.11
CA PRO A 718 -16.68 7.29 13.18
C PRO A 718 -17.04 8.61 13.86
N ALA A 719 -18.25 8.68 14.42
CA ALA A 719 -18.72 9.79 15.22
C ALA A 719 -19.11 9.34 16.62
N ARG A 720 -18.99 10.27 17.58
CA ARG A 720 -19.43 10.09 18.97
C ARG A 720 -20.04 11.39 19.51
N THR A 721 -20.74 11.34 20.64
CA THR A 721 -21.21 12.56 21.29
C THR A 721 -20.02 13.43 21.69
N ALA A 722 -20.04 14.69 21.29
CA ALA A 722 -19.02 15.65 21.67
C ALA A 722 -19.01 15.89 23.18
N GLN A 723 -17.82 16.00 23.74
CA GLN A 723 -17.62 16.35 25.15
C GLN A 723 -16.68 17.56 25.23
N PRO A 724 -16.82 18.43 26.22
CA PRO A 724 -15.86 19.51 26.45
C PRO A 724 -14.41 18.99 26.59
N ILE A 725 -13.45 19.86 26.25
CA ILE A 725 -12.01 19.62 26.49
C ILE A 725 -11.67 19.67 27.97
#